data_9e0362a7c5f88a08e3162e0fb840774e
#
_entry.id   9e0362a7c5f88a08e3162e0fb840774e
#
_cell.length_a   1.000
_cell.length_b   1.000
_cell.length_c   1.000
_cell.angle_alpha   90.00
_cell.angle_beta   90.00
_cell.angle_gamma   90.00
#
_symmetry.space_group_name_H-M   'P 1'
#
loop_
_entity.id
_entity.type
_entity.pdbx_description
1 polymer ?
#
loop_
_entity_poly.entity_id
_entity_poly.type
_entity_poly.pdbx_seq_one_letter_code
_entity_poly.pdbx_strand_id
1 'polypeptide(L)'
;HHALSATTINLTGITDDIVDNAREIEGVINRFHDWIGDSILVAHNASFDMGFLYVGYKKCGLEKTIHPVIDTLELSRFLHPEMKNHRLNTMAKKFNIDLTQHHRAIYDAEATGELLLNLLKEAEEKGIHYHDEFNHQTGNGESYKRARPSHCTLLATDEIGLKNLFKLVSSSHMNTFFRVPRIPKSVLVKHRKGLLIGSGCDKGEVFEGLMQKSPEEVEDIAKFYDYLEIHPKEVYAHLIELELVRDEWNLEDIIRKMIKLGKKVDLPVVATGNVHYVNENDAIFRQILIGGQGGANPLNRHKLPKVHFRTTNEMLDAFSFLGEETAKQIVVENAHKISARIEEIKPIKDDLYTPKIEGSDEEVREMSYAMARQIYGESLPEIVEARIEKELTSIIGHGFAVIYLISHKLVKKSLDDGYLVGSRGSVGSSLVATLMEITEVNPLPPHYICPLCQHAEFFDDGSVSSGFDLPNKVCVHCETPYKKDGQDIPFETFLGFKGDKVPDIDLNFSGEYQSKAHNYTKVLFGEDNVYRAGTIGTVADKTAYGYVRGYANDHNLTIRGAEIDRLVQGCTGVKRSTGQHPGGIIVVPDYMDIFDFSPIQFPADAQDSEWKTTHFDFHSIHDNLLKLDILGHDDPTVIRMLQDLSGIDPKTVPTDDPEVMKIYSGTESLGVTQEQIGCKTGTLGIPEFGTRFVRQMLEETKPTTFSELVQISGLSHGTDVWLGNAQELIQNGTCQLSDVIGCRDDIMVYLIYQGLEPSLAFKIMESVRKGKGLTPEFEADMRTNGVPAWYIDSCKKIKYMFPKAHAAAYVLMAVRIAYFKVHFPILYYAAYFTVR
;
A
#
# COMPACT_ATOMS: atom_id res chain seq x y z
N HIS A 1 1.46 -58.72 4.64
CA HIS A 1 0.28 -57.85 4.70
C HIS A 1 0.19 -57.19 6.07
N HIS A 2 -0.06 -55.89 6.09
CA HIS A 2 -0.40 -55.19 7.35
C HIS A 2 -1.92 -55.15 7.44
N ALA A 3 -2.49 -55.29 8.64
CA ALA A 3 -3.92 -55.17 8.87
C ALA A 3 -4.42 -53.83 8.39
N LEU A 4 -5.58 -53.78 7.73
CA LEU A 4 -6.19 -52.55 7.25
C LEU A 4 -6.69 -51.69 8.42
N SER A 5 -6.53 -50.38 8.30
CA SER A 5 -7.09 -49.46 9.29
C SER A 5 -8.62 -49.50 9.28
N ALA A 6 -9.27 -49.26 10.41
CA ALA A 6 -10.72 -49.14 10.49
C ALA A 6 -11.26 -48.08 9.52
N THR A 7 -10.52 -46.99 9.34
CA THR A 7 -10.86 -45.91 8.38
C THR A 7 -10.85 -46.42 6.94
N THR A 8 -9.85 -47.19 6.55
CA THR A 8 -9.76 -47.78 5.20
C THR A 8 -10.91 -48.76 4.96
N ILE A 9 -11.20 -49.62 5.92
CA ILE A 9 -12.33 -50.57 5.85
C ILE A 9 -13.65 -49.84 5.69
N ASN A 10 -13.90 -48.81 6.51
CA ASN A 10 -15.14 -48.01 6.47
C ASN A 10 -15.29 -47.25 5.15
N LEU A 11 -14.19 -46.72 4.60
CA LEU A 11 -14.19 -45.96 3.38
C LEU A 11 -14.42 -46.79 2.12
N THR A 12 -13.70 -47.91 2.03
CA THR A 12 -13.65 -48.73 0.82
C THR A 12 -14.55 -49.99 0.89
N GLY A 13 -14.97 -50.39 2.07
CA GLY A 13 -15.64 -51.68 2.31
C GLY A 13 -14.75 -52.89 2.08
N ILE A 14 -13.44 -52.71 1.92
CA ILE A 14 -12.47 -53.80 1.78
C ILE A 14 -11.99 -54.24 3.16
N THR A 15 -12.21 -55.51 3.50
CA THR A 15 -11.79 -56.09 4.77
C THR A 15 -10.50 -56.89 4.60
N ASP A 16 -9.82 -57.21 5.71
CA ASP A 16 -8.63 -58.06 5.69
C ASP A 16 -8.89 -59.43 5.03
N ASP A 17 -10.06 -60.03 5.28
CA ASP A 17 -10.47 -61.30 4.65
C ASP A 17 -10.53 -61.19 3.10
N ILE A 18 -10.97 -60.06 2.57
CA ILE A 18 -10.99 -59.82 1.12
C ILE A 18 -9.58 -59.73 0.57
N VAL A 19 -8.67 -59.07 1.29
CA VAL A 19 -7.27 -58.88 0.89
C VAL A 19 -6.51 -60.21 0.96
N ASP A 20 -6.70 -60.98 2.01
CA ASP A 20 -6.03 -62.27 2.22
C ASP A 20 -6.40 -63.31 1.17
N ASN A 21 -7.61 -63.22 0.62
CA ASN A 21 -8.10 -64.08 -0.47
C ASN A 21 -7.87 -63.48 -1.87
N ALA A 22 -7.23 -62.33 -1.98
CA ALA A 22 -6.94 -61.70 -3.26
C ALA A 22 -5.73 -62.34 -3.96
N ARG A 23 -5.68 -62.20 -5.29
CA ARG A 23 -4.52 -62.68 -6.08
C ARG A 23 -3.34 -61.74 -5.85
N GLU A 24 -2.14 -62.35 -5.90
CA GLU A 24 -0.90 -61.56 -5.87
C GLU A 24 -0.79 -60.59 -7.05
N ILE A 25 -0.15 -59.42 -6.81
CA ILE A 25 -0.10 -58.32 -7.76
C ILE A 25 0.54 -58.69 -9.09
N GLU A 26 1.54 -59.60 -9.07
CA GLU A 26 2.25 -60.08 -10.26
C GLU A 26 1.30 -60.78 -11.23
N GLY A 27 0.43 -61.63 -10.73
CA GLY A 27 -0.57 -62.33 -11.54
C GLY A 27 -1.65 -61.41 -12.10
N VAL A 28 -1.98 -60.33 -11.37
CA VAL A 28 -2.99 -59.35 -11.78
C VAL A 28 -2.42 -58.41 -12.83
N ILE A 29 -1.22 -57.86 -12.60
CA ILE A 29 -0.57 -56.90 -13.50
C ILE A 29 -0.25 -57.51 -14.86
N ASN A 30 0.28 -58.72 -14.92
CA ASN A 30 0.56 -59.38 -16.20
C ASN A 30 -0.72 -59.58 -17.02
N ARG A 31 -1.82 -60.02 -16.40
CA ARG A 31 -3.11 -60.14 -17.05
C ARG A 31 -3.69 -58.80 -17.49
N PHE A 32 -3.54 -57.78 -16.69
CA PHE A 32 -4.00 -56.44 -17.03
C PHE A 32 -3.21 -55.90 -18.21
N HIS A 33 -1.89 -56.07 -18.23
CA HIS A 33 -1.04 -55.65 -19.34
C HIS A 33 -1.43 -56.32 -20.66
N ASP A 34 -1.67 -57.63 -20.65
CA ASP A 34 -2.10 -58.37 -21.83
C ASP A 34 -3.51 -57.91 -22.29
N TRP A 35 -4.40 -57.58 -21.35
CA TRP A 35 -5.77 -57.23 -21.64
C TRP A 35 -5.93 -55.82 -22.24
N ILE A 36 -5.13 -54.83 -21.73
CA ILE A 36 -5.22 -53.44 -22.22
C ILE A 36 -4.68 -53.27 -23.65
N GLY A 37 -3.70 -54.09 -24.07
CA GLY A 37 -3.10 -53.98 -25.41
C GLY A 37 -2.67 -52.57 -25.74
N ASP A 38 -3.19 -52.03 -26.86
CA ASP A 38 -2.90 -50.66 -27.33
C ASP A 38 -3.98 -49.61 -26.91
N SER A 39 -4.80 -49.94 -25.92
CA SER A 39 -5.92 -49.08 -25.51
C SER A 39 -5.45 -47.77 -24.89
N ILE A 40 -6.26 -46.72 -25.04
CA ILE A 40 -6.12 -45.47 -24.28
C ILE A 40 -6.59 -45.73 -22.85
N LEU A 41 -5.76 -45.39 -21.88
CA LEU A 41 -6.11 -45.50 -20.47
C LEU A 41 -6.87 -44.25 -20.01
N VAL A 42 -7.88 -44.46 -19.17
CA VAL A 42 -8.72 -43.38 -18.67
C VAL A 42 -8.80 -43.47 -17.15
N ALA A 43 -8.54 -42.36 -16.46
CA ALA A 43 -8.73 -42.27 -15.02
C ALA A 43 -9.13 -40.83 -14.60
N HIS A 44 -9.66 -40.72 -13.38
CA HIS A 44 -9.99 -39.43 -12.78
C HIS A 44 -8.92 -39.04 -11.78
N ASN A 45 -8.05 -38.08 -12.10
CA ASN A 45 -6.76 -37.80 -11.47
C ASN A 45 -5.72 -38.89 -11.84
N ALA A 46 -5.55 -39.06 -13.14
CA ALA A 46 -4.80 -40.17 -13.75
C ALA A 46 -3.38 -40.35 -13.24
N SER A 47 -2.70 -39.32 -12.80
CA SER A 47 -1.34 -39.38 -12.23
C SER A 47 -1.27 -40.31 -11.02
N PHE A 48 -2.34 -40.40 -10.23
CA PHE A 48 -2.44 -41.31 -9.09
C PHE A 48 -2.48 -42.78 -9.53
N ASP A 49 -3.42 -43.14 -10.38
CA ASP A 49 -3.62 -44.50 -10.87
C ASP A 49 -2.42 -45.01 -11.69
N MET A 50 -1.91 -44.14 -12.57
CA MET A 50 -0.72 -44.49 -13.37
C MET A 50 0.53 -44.68 -12.53
N GLY A 51 0.68 -43.97 -11.42
CA GLY A 51 1.77 -44.14 -10.47
C GLY A 51 1.79 -45.59 -9.88
N PHE A 52 0.62 -46.08 -9.45
CA PHE A 52 0.48 -47.46 -8.95
C PHE A 52 0.72 -48.49 -10.04
N LEU A 53 0.18 -48.25 -11.23
CA LEU A 53 0.35 -49.17 -12.37
C LEU A 53 1.82 -49.31 -12.76
N TYR A 54 2.60 -48.24 -12.83
CA TYR A 54 4.02 -48.28 -13.15
C TYR A 54 4.87 -48.96 -12.08
N VAL A 55 4.54 -48.78 -10.81
CA VAL A 55 5.17 -49.54 -9.73
C VAL A 55 4.87 -51.01 -9.85
N GLY A 56 3.63 -51.36 -10.21
CA GLY A 56 3.24 -52.75 -10.49
C GLY A 56 4.04 -53.34 -11.65
N TYR A 57 4.16 -52.65 -12.76
CA TYR A 57 4.96 -53.08 -13.93
C TYR A 57 6.42 -53.33 -13.56
N LYS A 58 7.03 -52.39 -12.80
CA LYS A 58 8.41 -52.53 -12.34
C LYS A 58 8.61 -53.77 -11.46
N LYS A 59 7.66 -54.09 -10.57
CA LYS A 59 7.71 -55.31 -9.74
C LYS A 59 7.61 -56.58 -10.57
N CYS A 60 6.88 -56.54 -11.68
CA CYS A 60 6.71 -57.66 -12.59
C CYS A 60 7.80 -57.75 -13.66
N GLY A 61 8.79 -56.86 -13.67
CA GLY A 61 9.82 -56.82 -14.69
C GLY A 61 9.34 -56.38 -16.07
N LEU A 62 8.16 -55.78 -16.14
CA LEU A 62 7.61 -55.20 -17.38
C LEU A 62 8.17 -53.81 -17.65
N GLU A 63 8.41 -53.53 -18.94
CA GLU A 63 8.77 -52.16 -19.33
C GLU A 63 7.59 -51.21 -19.13
N LYS A 64 7.90 -49.94 -18.83
CA LYS A 64 6.90 -48.87 -18.74
C LYS A 64 6.27 -48.68 -20.11
N THR A 65 5.02 -49.14 -20.29
CA THR A 65 4.29 -48.95 -21.54
C THR A 65 3.87 -47.50 -21.68
N ILE A 66 4.07 -46.92 -22.86
CA ILE A 66 3.67 -45.56 -23.19
C ILE A 66 2.25 -45.65 -23.76
N HIS A 67 1.25 -45.84 -22.89
CA HIS A 67 -0.15 -45.66 -23.28
C HIS A 67 -0.54 -44.20 -23.31
N PRO A 68 -1.32 -43.75 -24.30
CA PRO A 68 -2.02 -42.50 -24.20
C PRO A 68 -2.96 -42.56 -22.99
N VAL A 69 -3.01 -41.42 -22.23
CA VAL A 69 -3.83 -41.33 -21.01
C VAL A 69 -4.75 -40.12 -21.11
N ILE A 70 -6.05 -40.32 -20.88
CA ILE A 70 -7.01 -39.24 -20.72
C ILE A 70 -7.34 -39.11 -19.24
N ASP A 71 -7.07 -37.94 -18.70
CA ASP A 71 -7.45 -37.55 -17.34
C ASP A 71 -8.79 -36.83 -17.36
N THR A 72 -9.85 -37.49 -16.88
CA THR A 72 -11.19 -36.88 -16.83
C THR A 72 -11.28 -35.74 -15.84
N LEU A 73 -10.41 -35.65 -14.85
CA LEU A 73 -10.33 -34.47 -13.94
C LEU A 73 -9.83 -33.24 -14.71
N GLU A 74 -8.76 -33.37 -15.48
CA GLU A 74 -8.22 -32.28 -16.29
C GLU A 74 -9.19 -31.91 -17.43
N LEU A 75 -9.80 -32.87 -18.07
CA LEU A 75 -10.82 -32.65 -19.09
C LEU A 75 -12.05 -31.91 -18.52
N SER A 76 -12.51 -32.28 -17.32
CA SER A 76 -13.60 -31.62 -16.63
C SER A 76 -13.24 -30.17 -16.30
N ARG A 77 -12.01 -29.90 -15.86
CA ARG A 77 -11.52 -28.53 -15.59
C ARG A 77 -11.46 -27.69 -16.86
N PHE A 78 -11.14 -28.29 -17.97
CA PHE A 78 -11.09 -27.63 -19.26
C PHE A 78 -12.49 -27.27 -19.79
N LEU A 79 -13.43 -28.20 -19.73
CA LEU A 79 -14.77 -28.01 -20.26
C LEU A 79 -15.67 -27.18 -19.34
N HIS A 80 -15.43 -27.20 -18.02
CA HIS A 80 -16.24 -26.55 -16.98
C HIS A 80 -15.39 -25.65 -16.05
N PRO A 81 -14.68 -24.65 -16.55
CA PRO A 81 -13.82 -23.79 -15.74
C PRO A 81 -14.58 -22.99 -14.66
N GLU A 82 -15.89 -22.81 -14.82
CA GLU A 82 -16.79 -22.13 -13.89
C GLU A 82 -17.02 -22.90 -12.58
N MET A 83 -16.85 -24.21 -12.59
CA MET A 83 -17.12 -25.04 -11.41
C MET A 83 -16.05 -24.86 -10.33
N LYS A 84 -16.52 -24.80 -9.08
CA LYS A 84 -15.61 -24.70 -7.92
C LYS A 84 -14.84 -25.97 -7.59
N ASN A 85 -15.33 -27.14 -8.05
CA ASN A 85 -14.85 -28.46 -7.68
C ASN A 85 -15.17 -29.44 -8.78
N HIS A 86 -14.20 -30.27 -9.14
CA HIS A 86 -14.27 -31.27 -10.22
C HIS A 86 -14.02 -32.71 -9.70
N ARG A 87 -14.29 -32.96 -8.41
CA ARG A 87 -14.19 -34.32 -7.86
C ARG A 87 -15.15 -35.25 -8.58
N LEU A 88 -14.82 -36.55 -8.65
CA LEU A 88 -15.64 -37.54 -9.36
C LEU A 88 -17.10 -37.51 -8.88
N ASN A 89 -17.34 -37.47 -7.58
CA ASN A 89 -18.70 -37.39 -7.04
C ASN A 89 -19.45 -36.10 -7.42
N THR A 90 -18.75 -35.00 -7.60
CA THR A 90 -19.35 -33.72 -8.02
C THR A 90 -19.71 -33.77 -9.50
N MET A 91 -18.82 -34.33 -10.32
CA MET A 91 -19.04 -34.47 -11.75
C MET A 91 -20.12 -35.53 -12.02
N ALA A 92 -20.13 -36.63 -11.27
CA ALA A 92 -21.19 -37.64 -11.34
C ALA A 92 -22.56 -37.02 -11.07
N LYS A 93 -22.70 -36.20 -10.05
CA LYS A 93 -23.97 -35.45 -9.78
C LYS A 93 -24.36 -34.52 -10.91
N LYS A 94 -23.42 -33.82 -11.51
CA LYS A 94 -23.68 -32.91 -12.64
C LYS A 94 -24.28 -33.63 -13.82
N PHE A 95 -23.76 -34.81 -14.14
CA PHE A 95 -24.16 -35.62 -15.29
C PHE A 95 -25.20 -36.71 -14.95
N ASN A 96 -25.74 -36.74 -13.72
CA ASN A 96 -26.69 -37.75 -13.22
C ASN A 96 -26.14 -39.19 -13.34
N ILE A 97 -24.84 -39.36 -13.10
CA ILE A 97 -24.18 -40.67 -13.09
C ILE A 97 -24.39 -41.29 -11.71
N ASP A 98 -24.70 -42.58 -11.65
CA ASP A 98 -24.84 -43.29 -10.37
C ASP A 98 -23.46 -43.62 -9.78
N LEU A 99 -23.22 -43.10 -8.57
CA LEU A 99 -22.01 -43.31 -7.80
C LEU A 99 -22.37 -43.53 -6.31
N THR A 100 -23.24 -44.54 -6.08
CA THR A 100 -23.74 -44.85 -4.74
C THR A 100 -22.71 -45.50 -3.84
N GLN A 101 -21.70 -46.19 -4.37
CA GLN A 101 -20.62 -46.83 -3.63
C GLN A 101 -19.26 -46.22 -3.96
N HIS A 102 -19.12 -44.92 -3.75
CA HIS A 102 -17.86 -44.21 -3.94
C HIS A 102 -16.73 -44.79 -3.07
N HIS A 103 -15.49 -44.77 -3.58
CA HIS A 103 -14.27 -45.36 -3.04
C HIS A 103 -14.12 -46.88 -3.19
N ARG A 104 -14.99 -47.55 -3.94
CA ARG A 104 -14.74 -48.87 -4.49
C ARG A 104 -14.31 -48.75 -5.94
N ALA A 105 -13.11 -49.20 -6.27
CA ALA A 105 -12.46 -48.97 -7.56
C ALA A 105 -13.34 -49.32 -8.77
N ILE A 106 -14.15 -50.39 -8.70
CA ILE A 106 -15.05 -50.77 -9.81
C ILE A 106 -16.12 -49.72 -10.10
N TYR A 107 -16.75 -49.21 -9.05
CA TYR A 107 -17.80 -48.17 -9.22
C TYR A 107 -17.23 -46.84 -9.63
N ASP A 108 -16.05 -46.50 -9.10
CA ASP A 108 -15.32 -45.27 -9.50
C ASP A 108 -14.87 -45.35 -10.95
N ALA A 109 -14.44 -46.55 -11.42
CA ALA A 109 -14.05 -46.77 -12.81
C ALA A 109 -15.26 -46.71 -13.77
N GLU A 110 -16.41 -47.31 -13.40
CA GLU A 110 -17.64 -47.24 -14.17
C GLU A 110 -18.14 -45.79 -14.30
N ALA A 111 -18.21 -45.07 -13.18
CA ALA A 111 -18.59 -43.67 -13.17
C ALA A 111 -17.59 -42.78 -13.97
N THR A 112 -16.30 -43.09 -13.95
CA THR A 112 -15.30 -42.39 -14.76
C THR A 112 -15.49 -42.65 -16.25
N GLY A 113 -15.87 -43.88 -16.65
CA GLY A 113 -16.19 -44.22 -18.03
C GLY A 113 -17.43 -43.47 -18.55
N GLU A 114 -18.51 -43.44 -17.74
CA GLU A 114 -19.72 -42.67 -18.09
C GLU A 114 -19.45 -41.19 -18.14
N LEU A 115 -18.66 -40.66 -17.22
CA LEU A 115 -18.21 -39.28 -17.21
C LEU A 115 -17.43 -38.93 -18.47
N LEU A 116 -16.49 -39.79 -18.87
CA LEU A 116 -15.74 -39.59 -20.11
C LEU A 116 -16.67 -39.48 -21.33
N LEU A 117 -17.66 -40.39 -21.48
CA LEU A 117 -18.60 -40.34 -22.59
C LEU A 117 -19.39 -39.01 -22.66
N ASN A 118 -19.78 -38.48 -21.50
CA ASN A 118 -20.44 -37.16 -21.44
C ASN A 118 -19.48 -36.03 -21.82
N LEU A 119 -18.27 -36.04 -21.29
CA LEU A 119 -17.26 -35.02 -21.59
C LEU A 119 -16.81 -35.03 -23.05
N LEU A 120 -16.73 -36.21 -23.67
CA LEU A 120 -16.43 -36.35 -25.11
C LEU A 120 -17.51 -35.73 -25.99
N LYS A 121 -18.79 -35.90 -25.64
CA LYS A 121 -19.89 -35.26 -26.37
C LYS A 121 -19.77 -33.73 -26.31
N GLU A 122 -19.50 -33.18 -25.13
CA GLU A 122 -19.31 -31.74 -24.98
C GLU A 122 -18.05 -31.25 -25.71
N ALA A 123 -16.99 -32.05 -25.74
CA ALA A 123 -15.77 -31.74 -26.49
C ALA A 123 -16.02 -31.69 -27.99
N GLU A 124 -16.81 -32.68 -28.51
CA GLU A 124 -17.19 -32.71 -29.93
C GLU A 124 -18.00 -31.47 -30.33
N GLU A 125 -18.91 -30.99 -29.47
CA GLU A 125 -19.64 -29.73 -29.66
C GLU A 125 -18.71 -28.50 -29.74
N LYS A 126 -17.53 -28.60 -29.15
CA LYS A 126 -16.46 -27.58 -29.22
C LYS A 126 -15.47 -27.80 -30.36
N GLY A 127 -15.75 -28.75 -31.25
CA GLY A 127 -14.91 -29.06 -32.40
C GLY A 127 -13.63 -29.87 -32.08
N ILE A 128 -13.60 -30.59 -30.97
CA ILE A 128 -12.50 -31.47 -30.59
C ILE A 128 -12.91 -32.91 -30.95
N HIS A 129 -12.25 -33.50 -31.93
CA HIS A 129 -12.63 -34.83 -32.48
C HIS A 129 -11.58 -35.91 -32.17
N TYR A 130 -10.34 -35.52 -31.85
CA TYR A 130 -9.24 -36.42 -31.57
C TYR A 130 -8.63 -36.16 -30.20
N HIS A 131 -8.14 -37.23 -29.54
CA HIS A 131 -7.63 -37.13 -28.18
C HIS A 131 -6.38 -36.24 -28.01
N ASP A 132 -5.57 -36.09 -29.04
CA ASP A 132 -4.38 -35.25 -29.05
C ASP A 132 -4.70 -33.75 -29.19
N GLU A 133 -5.88 -33.44 -29.74
CA GLU A 133 -6.35 -32.02 -29.86
C GLU A 133 -6.60 -31.35 -28.49
N PHE A 134 -6.91 -32.15 -27.45
CA PHE A 134 -7.11 -31.61 -26.11
C PHE A 134 -5.90 -30.80 -25.63
N ASN A 135 -4.69 -31.31 -25.80
CA ASN A 135 -3.48 -30.66 -25.37
C ASN A 135 -3.18 -29.40 -26.19
N HIS A 136 -3.52 -29.38 -27.48
CA HIS A 136 -3.36 -28.20 -28.33
C HIS A 136 -4.33 -27.08 -27.94
N GLN A 137 -5.56 -27.38 -27.60
CA GLN A 137 -6.54 -26.37 -27.20
C GLN A 137 -6.40 -25.94 -25.74
N THR A 138 -5.91 -26.78 -24.83
CA THR A 138 -5.63 -26.41 -23.44
C THR A 138 -4.41 -25.51 -23.30
N GLY A 139 -3.52 -25.45 -24.29
CA GLY A 139 -2.33 -24.57 -24.32
C GLY A 139 -2.60 -23.10 -24.49
N ASN A 140 -3.83 -22.69 -24.79
CA ASN A 140 -4.19 -21.30 -25.10
C ASN A 140 -4.34 -20.42 -23.83
N GLY A 141 -3.21 -20.05 -23.19
CA GLY A 141 -3.11 -18.92 -22.28
C GLY A 141 -3.79 -19.03 -20.90
N GLU A 142 -4.78 -19.89 -20.69
CA GLU A 142 -5.56 -19.98 -19.45
C GLU A 142 -5.31 -21.24 -18.60
N SER A 143 -4.30 -22.03 -18.95
CA SER A 143 -3.94 -23.26 -18.23
C SER A 143 -3.67 -23.02 -16.74
N TYR A 144 -3.15 -21.84 -16.40
CA TYR A 144 -2.90 -21.45 -15.01
C TYR A 144 -4.19 -21.36 -14.16
N LYS A 145 -5.36 -21.14 -14.75
CA LYS A 145 -6.63 -21.12 -14.02
C LYS A 145 -7.08 -22.52 -13.63
N ARG A 146 -6.71 -23.52 -14.41
CA ARG A 146 -7.14 -24.92 -14.26
C ARG A 146 -6.17 -25.75 -13.41
N ALA A 147 -4.88 -25.50 -13.56
CA ALA A 147 -3.86 -26.22 -12.82
C ALA A 147 -3.93 -25.94 -11.31
N ARG A 148 -3.71 -26.97 -10.49
CA ARG A 148 -3.49 -26.81 -9.07
C ARG A 148 -2.10 -26.19 -8.86
N PRO A 149 -2.00 -25.03 -8.20
CA PRO A 149 -0.69 -24.42 -7.94
C PRO A 149 0.06 -25.18 -6.85
N SER A 150 1.37 -25.28 -7.01
CA SER A 150 2.28 -25.78 -5.98
C SER A 150 3.11 -24.63 -5.41
N HIS A 151 3.55 -24.78 -4.16
CA HIS A 151 4.41 -23.80 -3.51
C HIS A 151 5.88 -24.03 -3.90
N CYS A 152 6.62 -22.95 -4.03
CA CYS A 152 8.07 -22.94 -4.13
C CYS A 152 8.64 -21.72 -3.41
N THR A 153 9.92 -21.79 -3.07
CA THR A 153 10.67 -20.66 -2.49
C THR A 153 11.57 -20.05 -3.55
N LEU A 154 11.60 -18.73 -3.66
CA LEU A 154 12.51 -18.01 -4.56
C LEU A 154 13.45 -17.13 -3.73
N LEU A 155 14.75 -17.28 -3.94
CA LEU A 155 15.78 -16.45 -3.30
C LEU A 155 16.55 -15.69 -4.38
N ALA A 156 16.55 -14.36 -4.29
CA ALA A 156 17.41 -13.54 -5.14
C ALA A 156 18.86 -13.63 -4.66
N THR A 157 19.80 -13.91 -5.56
CA THR A 157 21.21 -14.03 -5.25
C THR A 157 22.01 -12.78 -5.56
N ASP A 158 21.49 -11.93 -6.43
CA ASP A 158 22.12 -10.72 -6.90
C ASP A 158 21.06 -9.68 -7.36
N GLU A 159 21.48 -8.52 -7.81
CA GLU A 159 20.59 -7.45 -8.31
C GLU A 159 19.76 -7.89 -9.54
N ILE A 160 20.32 -8.74 -10.39
CA ILE A 160 19.58 -9.27 -11.56
C ILE A 160 18.45 -10.19 -11.07
N GLY A 161 18.76 -11.05 -10.09
CA GLY A 161 17.78 -11.93 -9.45
C GLY A 161 16.69 -11.15 -8.74
N LEU A 162 17.04 -10.06 -8.04
CA LEU A 162 16.05 -9.19 -7.39
C LEU A 162 15.08 -8.59 -8.41
N LYS A 163 15.59 -8.05 -9.51
CA LYS A 163 14.76 -7.51 -10.59
C LYS A 163 13.88 -8.59 -11.23
N ASN A 164 14.42 -9.78 -11.45
CA ASN A 164 13.65 -10.92 -11.97
C ASN A 164 12.57 -11.38 -10.97
N LEU A 165 12.87 -11.37 -9.67
CA LEU A 165 11.89 -11.66 -8.62
C LEU A 165 10.73 -10.65 -8.67
N PHE A 166 11.02 -9.37 -8.79
CA PHE A 166 9.99 -8.32 -8.91
C PHE A 166 9.13 -8.51 -10.17
N LYS A 167 9.73 -8.88 -11.30
CA LYS A 167 9.00 -9.21 -12.54
C LYS A 167 8.09 -10.42 -12.38
N LEU A 168 8.56 -11.48 -11.71
CA LEU A 168 7.77 -12.68 -11.46
C LEU A 168 6.59 -12.41 -10.54
N VAL A 169 6.81 -11.70 -9.43
CA VAL A 169 5.73 -11.28 -8.52
C VAL A 169 4.69 -10.44 -9.28
N SER A 170 5.15 -9.46 -10.05
CA SER A 170 4.26 -8.62 -10.85
C SER A 170 3.45 -9.42 -11.85
N SER A 171 4.08 -10.32 -12.60
CA SER A 171 3.40 -11.18 -13.56
C SER A 171 2.34 -12.06 -12.90
N SER A 172 2.63 -12.57 -11.70
CA SER A 172 1.69 -13.41 -10.95
C SER A 172 0.42 -12.67 -10.51
N HIS A 173 0.54 -11.38 -10.23
CA HIS A 173 -0.59 -10.52 -9.85
C HIS A 173 -1.32 -9.94 -11.07
N MET A 174 -0.57 -9.59 -12.14
CA MET A 174 -1.11 -8.88 -13.29
C MET A 174 -1.64 -9.79 -14.39
N ASN A 175 -0.94 -10.88 -14.68
CA ASN A 175 -1.18 -11.68 -15.86
C ASN A 175 -1.79 -13.05 -15.54
N THR A 176 -1.43 -13.63 -14.42
CA THR A 176 -1.77 -15.02 -14.08
C THR A 176 -2.39 -15.16 -12.68
N PHE A 177 -3.08 -14.13 -12.23
CA PHE A 177 -3.85 -14.15 -10.99
C PHE A 177 -5.15 -14.96 -11.16
N PHE A 178 -5.33 -15.96 -10.34
CA PHE A 178 -6.60 -16.67 -10.23
C PHE A 178 -6.80 -17.18 -8.80
N ARG A 179 -7.60 -16.47 -8.02
CA ARG A 179 -7.83 -16.63 -6.56
C ARG A 179 -6.59 -16.35 -5.71
N VAL A 180 -5.42 -16.70 -6.19
CA VAL A 180 -4.09 -16.44 -5.63
C VAL A 180 -3.13 -16.10 -6.77
N PRO A 181 -2.03 -15.38 -6.50
CA PRO A 181 -0.98 -15.16 -7.49
C PRO A 181 -0.37 -16.49 -7.94
N ARG A 182 -0.16 -16.67 -9.23
CA ARG A 182 0.39 -17.90 -9.83
C ARG A 182 1.51 -17.57 -10.79
N ILE A 183 2.53 -18.41 -10.82
CA ILE A 183 3.66 -18.26 -11.74
C ILE A 183 3.74 -19.54 -12.60
N PRO A 184 3.44 -19.49 -13.89
CA PRO A 184 3.69 -20.62 -14.79
C PRO A 184 5.18 -20.97 -14.82
N LYS A 185 5.53 -22.25 -14.84
CA LYS A 185 6.93 -22.69 -14.90
C LYS A 185 7.70 -22.10 -16.08
N SER A 186 7.05 -21.96 -17.24
CA SER A 186 7.65 -21.35 -18.42
C SER A 186 8.08 -19.88 -18.18
N VAL A 187 7.28 -19.12 -17.42
CA VAL A 187 7.60 -17.74 -17.02
C VAL A 187 8.74 -17.73 -15.99
N LEU A 188 8.71 -18.66 -15.04
CA LEU A 188 9.76 -18.80 -14.04
C LEU A 188 11.12 -19.14 -14.69
N VAL A 189 11.14 -20.08 -15.63
CA VAL A 189 12.37 -20.45 -16.38
C VAL A 189 12.93 -19.24 -17.15
N LYS A 190 12.07 -18.45 -17.77
CA LYS A 190 12.49 -17.26 -18.53
C LYS A 190 13.17 -16.20 -17.63
N HIS A 191 12.82 -16.14 -16.34
CA HIS A 191 13.33 -15.16 -15.39
C HIS A 191 14.22 -15.79 -14.30
N ARG A 192 14.75 -17.01 -14.53
CA ARG A 192 15.49 -17.76 -13.50
C ARG A 192 16.86 -17.17 -13.16
N LYS A 193 17.45 -16.38 -14.04
CA LYS A 193 18.80 -15.83 -13.81
C LYS A 193 18.87 -15.02 -12.52
N GLY A 194 19.86 -15.32 -11.66
CA GLY A 194 20.01 -14.66 -10.36
C GLY A 194 19.03 -15.14 -9.28
N LEU A 195 18.31 -16.24 -9.54
CA LEU A 195 17.36 -16.82 -8.57
C LEU A 195 17.77 -18.24 -8.20
N LEU A 196 17.59 -18.60 -6.93
CA LEU A 196 17.58 -19.97 -6.44
C LEU A 196 16.13 -20.39 -6.19
N ILE A 197 15.77 -21.57 -6.66
CA ILE A 197 14.42 -22.12 -6.52
C ILE A 197 14.47 -23.28 -5.53
N GLY A 198 13.81 -23.13 -4.38
CA GLY A 198 13.63 -24.17 -3.37
C GLY A 198 12.31 -24.91 -3.54
N SER A 199 12.27 -26.16 -3.12
CA SER A 199 11.09 -27.02 -3.28
C SER A 199 9.89 -26.66 -2.39
N GLY A 200 10.04 -25.71 -1.47
CA GLY A 200 8.97 -25.18 -0.62
C GLY A 200 8.53 -26.13 0.49
N CYS A 201 7.26 -26.04 0.85
CA CYS A 201 6.63 -26.75 1.97
C CYS A 201 5.91 -28.05 1.54
N ASP A 202 5.03 -28.55 2.43
CA ASP A 202 4.15 -29.71 2.15
C ASP A 202 3.25 -29.55 0.92
N LYS A 203 3.00 -28.33 0.48
CA LYS A 203 2.27 -28.02 -0.77
C LYS A 203 3.20 -27.84 -1.98
N GLY A 204 4.48 -28.12 -1.83
CA GLY A 204 5.44 -28.14 -2.93
C GLY A 204 5.35 -29.43 -3.75
N GLU A 205 5.72 -29.36 -5.03
CA GLU A 205 5.64 -30.51 -5.94
C GLU A 205 6.45 -31.73 -5.48
N VAL A 206 7.64 -31.47 -4.90
CA VAL A 206 8.54 -32.55 -4.47
C VAL A 206 7.96 -33.26 -3.25
N PHE A 207 7.49 -32.54 -2.24
CA PHE A 207 6.92 -33.15 -1.05
C PHE A 207 5.62 -33.91 -1.36
N GLU A 208 4.72 -33.31 -2.13
CA GLU A 208 3.50 -34.01 -2.61
C GLU A 208 3.85 -35.23 -3.46
N GLY A 209 4.89 -35.11 -4.30
CA GLY A 209 5.38 -36.22 -5.11
C GLY A 209 5.87 -37.41 -4.27
N LEU A 210 6.60 -37.15 -3.18
CA LEU A 210 7.06 -38.18 -2.25
C LEU A 210 5.91 -38.93 -1.56
N MET A 211 4.75 -38.29 -1.42
CA MET A 211 3.55 -38.93 -0.88
C MET A 211 2.75 -39.71 -1.92
N GLN A 212 2.77 -39.30 -3.19
CA GLN A 212 1.77 -39.74 -4.17
C GLN A 212 2.32 -40.27 -5.51
N LYS A 213 3.60 -40.07 -5.80
CA LYS A 213 4.20 -40.37 -7.11
C LYS A 213 5.27 -41.44 -7.05
N SER A 214 5.62 -41.98 -8.21
CA SER A 214 6.73 -42.92 -8.33
C SER A 214 8.08 -42.23 -8.05
N PRO A 215 9.10 -42.97 -7.54
CA PRO A 215 10.42 -42.42 -7.31
C PRO A 215 11.03 -41.73 -8.54
N GLU A 216 10.85 -42.32 -9.72
CA GLU A 216 11.36 -41.78 -10.99
C GLU A 216 10.73 -40.43 -11.33
N GLU A 217 9.42 -40.29 -11.16
CA GLU A 217 8.71 -38.99 -11.40
C GLU A 217 9.18 -37.94 -10.43
N VAL A 218 9.35 -38.28 -9.16
CA VAL A 218 9.84 -37.35 -8.13
C VAL A 218 11.27 -36.90 -8.42
N GLU A 219 12.14 -37.80 -8.90
CA GLU A 219 13.49 -37.45 -9.32
C GLU A 219 13.49 -36.41 -10.47
N ASP A 220 12.61 -36.62 -11.46
CA ASP A 220 12.50 -35.69 -12.59
C ASP A 220 11.93 -34.31 -12.14
N ILE A 221 10.97 -34.33 -11.25
CA ILE A 221 10.44 -33.08 -10.64
C ILE A 221 11.53 -32.36 -9.84
N ALA A 222 12.31 -33.09 -9.04
CA ALA A 222 13.32 -32.50 -8.18
C ALA A 222 14.43 -31.77 -8.95
N LYS A 223 14.78 -32.25 -10.16
CA LYS A 223 15.80 -31.64 -11.02
C LYS A 223 15.47 -30.18 -11.45
N PHE A 224 14.22 -29.77 -11.32
CA PHE A 224 13.82 -28.39 -11.59
C PHE A 224 14.34 -27.41 -10.54
N TYR A 225 14.56 -27.86 -9.32
CA TYR A 225 14.91 -27.03 -8.17
C TYR A 225 16.43 -26.88 -7.99
N ASP A 226 16.86 -25.84 -7.28
CA ASP A 226 18.26 -25.61 -6.93
C ASP A 226 18.61 -26.21 -5.56
N TYR A 227 17.62 -26.39 -4.70
CA TYR A 227 17.71 -27.05 -3.42
C TYR A 227 16.35 -27.59 -2.98
N LEU A 228 16.36 -28.57 -2.07
CA LEU A 228 15.17 -29.16 -1.50
C LEU A 228 14.98 -28.66 -0.06
N GLU A 229 13.74 -28.47 0.35
CA GLU A 229 13.39 -28.00 1.69
C GLU A 229 12.62 -29.06 2.47
N ILE A 230 12.92 -29.14 3.76
CA ILE A 230 12.15 -29.91 4.73
C ILE A 230 11.96 -29.09 5.99
N HIS A 231 10.89 -29.41 6.73
CA HIS A 231 10.55 -28.73 7.98
C HIS A 231 10.52 -29.72 9.14
N PRO A 232 10.58 -29.24 10.40
CA PRO A 232 10.32 -30.08 11.57
C PRO A 232 8.99 -30.83 11.49
N LYS A 233 8.91 -32.02 12.01
CA LYS A 233 7.69 -32.87 11.98
C LYS A 233 6.45 -32.13 12.47
N GLU A 234 6.59 -31.30 13.49
CA GLU A 234 5.51 -30.50 14.07
C GLU A 234 4.86 -29.55 13.06
N VAL A 235 5.62 -29.08 12.06
CA VAL A 235 5.12 -28.20 10.99
C VAL A 235 4.21 -28.99 10.03
N TYR A 236 4.38 -30.30 9.94
CA TYR A 236 3.57 -31.19 9.10
C TYR A 236 2.44 -31.91 9.86
N ALA A 237 2.24 -31.62 11.15
CA ALA A 237 1.27 -32.35 11.99
C ALA A 237 -0.15 -32.36 11.43
N HIS A 238 -0.56 -31.32 10.72
CA HIS A 238 -1.86 -31.22 10.06
C HIS A 238 -2.08 -32.28 8.97
N LEU A 239 -1.01 -32.83 8.39
CA LEU A 239 -1.14 -33.91 7.38
C LEU A 239 -1.63 -35.21 7.99
N ILE A 240 -1.30 -35.47 9.26
CA ILE A 240 -1.82 -36.63 10.01
C ILE A 240 -3.29 -36.38 10.35
N GLU A 241 -3.64 -35.19 10.83
CA GLU A 241 -5.03 -34.82 11.15
C GLU A 241 -5.95 -34.89 9.93
N LEU A 242 -5.45 -34.53 8.76
CA LEU A 242 -6.16 -34.59 7.48
C LEU A 242 -6.13 -36.01 6.84
N GLU A 243 -5.55 -37.00 7.52
CA GLU A 243 -5.40 -38.37 7.05
C GLU A 243 -4.61 -38.51 5.72
N LEU A 244 -3.81 -37.50 5.38
CA LEU A 244 -2.94 -37.54 4.19
C LEU A 244 -1.64 -38.33 4.46
N VAL A 245 -1.25 -38.44 5.71
CA VAL A 245 -0.13 -39.19 6.23
C VAL A 245 -0.63 -39.99 7.45
N ARG A 246 -0.22 -41.21 7.60
CA ARG A 246 -0.76 -42.11 8.60
C ARG A 246 -0.40 -41.75 10.03
N ASP A 247 0.89 -41.44 10.29
CA ASP A 247 1.46 -41.23 11.61
C ASP A 247 2.81 -40.49 11.54
N GLU A 248 3.38 -40.14 12.71
CA GLU A 248 4.69 -39.50 12.77
C GLU A 248 5.82 -40.33 12.13
N TRP A 249 5.78 -41.65 12.25
CA TRP A 249 6.77 -42.52 11.63
C TRP A 249 6.76 -42.36 10.11
N ASN A 250 5.58 -42.31 9.51
CA ASN A 250 5.40 -42.07 8.10
C ASN A 250 5.90 -40.66 7.67
N LEU A 251 5.70 -39.60 8.51
CA LEU A 251 6.31 -38.32 8.27
C LEU A 251 7.85 -38.38 8.26
N GLU A 252 8.43 -39.05 9.27
CA GLU A 252 9.88 -39.28 9.31
C GLU A 252 10.40 -40.03 8.09
N ASP A 253 9.64 -41.03 7.60
CA ASP A 253 9.98 -41.78 6.38
C ASP A 253 9.99 -40.88 5.15
N ILE A 254 9.01 -39.98 5.02
CA ILE A 254 8.95 -38.96 3.93
C ILE A 254 10.17 -38.05 4.01
N ILE A 255 10.55 -37.57 5.20
CA ILE A 255 11.73 -36.72 5.41
C ILE A 255 13.01 -37.51 5.01
N ARG A 256 13.15 -38.78 5.43
CA ARG A 256 14.27 -39.62 5.02
C ARG A 256 14.31 -39.85 3.49
N LYS A 257 13.16 -40.00 2.86
CA LYS A 257 13.06 -40.11 1.39
C LYS A 257 13.50 -38.80 0.71
N MET A 258 13.17 -37.63 1.26
CA MET A 258 13.64 -36.33 0.75
C MET A 258 15.17 -36.24 0.80
N ILE A 259 15.78 -36.69 1.89
CA ILE A 259 17.25 -36.68 2.03
C ILE A 259 17.89 -37.63 1.03
N LYS A 260 17.34 -38.84 0.86
CA LYS A 260 17.82 -39.81 -0.13
C LYS A 260 17.69 -39.26 -1.55
N LEU A 261 16.57 -38.60 -1.84
CA LEU A 261 16.34 -37.97 -3.13
C LEU A 261 17.39 -36.89 -3.41
N GLY A 262 17.65 -35.99 -2.43
CA GLY A 262 18.67 -34.95 -2.57
C GLY A 262 20.06 -35.53 -2.92
N LYS A 263 20.46 -36.60 -2.24
CA LYS A 263 21.71 -37.33 -2.56
C LYS A 263 21.70 -37.91 -3.96
N LYS A 264 20.57 -38.48 -4.40
CA LYS A 264 20.43 -39.11 -5.71
C LYS A 264 20.49 -38.13 -6.88
N VAL A 265 19.87 -36.94 -6.71
CA VAL A 265 19.82 -35.90 -7.75
C VAL A 265 20.91 -34.82 -7.57
N ASP A 266 21.82 -35.01 -6.62
CA ASP A 266 22.91 -34.07 -6.28
C ASP A 266 22.43 -32.66 -5.94
N LEU A 267 21.38 -32.56 -5.11
CA LEU A 267 20.84 -31.32 -4.61
C LEU A 267 20.95 -31.23 -3.07
N PRO A 268 21.34 -30.07 -2.52
CA PRO A 268 21.37 -29.89 -1.08
C PRO A 268 19.93 -29.90 -0.52
N VAL A 269 19.75 -30.62 0.59
CA VAL A 269 18.51 -30.58 1.38
C VAL A 269 18.73 -29.63 2.55
N VAL A 270 17.86 -28.65 2.73
CA VAL A 270 17.93 -27.62 3.76
C VAL A 270 16.72 -27.72 4.69
N ALA A 271 17.01 -27.74 5.99
CA ALA A 271 15.96 -27.66 7.01
C ALA A 271 15.58 -26.20 7.26
N THR A 272 14.31 -25.85 7.02
CA THR A 272 13.73 -24.54 7.25
C THR A 272 12.54 -24.61 8.21
N GLY A 273 12.15 -23.50 8.82
CA GLY A 273 11.16 -23.51 9.91
C GLY A 273 9.72 -23.24 9.46
N ASN A 274 9.48 -22.79 8.23
CA ASN A 274 8.18 -22.26 7.80
C ASN A 274 7.59 -21.25 8.82
N VAL A 275 8.40 -20.29 9.23
CA VAL A 275 8.15 -19.42 10.38
C VAL A 275 7.05 -18.40 10.09
N HIS A 276 6.08 -18.29 11.02
CA HIS A 276 4.99 -17.32 10.94
C HIS A 276 4.89 -16.42 12.19
N TYR A 277 5.56 -16.79 13.29
CA TYR A 277 5.63 -15.99 14.52
C TYR A 277 6.91 -16.34 15.31
N VAL A 278 7.31 -15.45 16.23
CA VAL A 278 8.61 -15.55 16.92
C VAL A 278 8.59 -16.62 17.99
N ASN A 279 7.73 -16.49 18.98
CA ASN A 279 7.71 -17.41 20.14
C ASN A 279 6.60 -18.44 20.00
N GLU A 280 6.80 -19.61 20.58
CA GLU A 280 5.80 -20.69 20.57
C GLU A 280 4.44 -20.23 21.13
N ASN A 281 4.47 -19.39 22.18
CA ASN A 281 3.27 -18.83 22.82
C ASN A 281 2.49 -17.84 21.93
N ASP A 282 3.09 -17.32 20.86
CA ASP A 282 2.45 -16.39 19.93
C ASP A 282 1.48 -17.10 18.96
N ALA A 283 1.45 -18.42 18.99
CA ALA A 283 0.52 -19.22 18.21
C ALA A 283 -0.94 -18.78 18.36
N ILE A 284 -1.33 -18.31 19.55
CA ILE A 284 -2.69 -17.83 19.85
C ILE A 284 -3.09 -16.64 18.95
N PHE A 285 -2.18 -15.71 18.68
CA PHE A 285 -2.45 -14.56 17.82
C PHE A 285 -2.75 -15.00 16.38
N ARG A 286 -1.97 -15.96 15.86
CA ARG A 286 -2.21 -16.53 14.53
C ARG A 286 -3.56 -17.26 14.47
N GLN A 287 -3.92 -18.02 15.48
CA GLN A 287 -5.22 -18.72 15.57
C GLN A 287 -6.37 -17.72 15.52
N ILE A 288 -6.30 -16.64 16.29
CA ILE A 288 -7.31 -15.59 16.34
C ILE A 288 -7.44 -14.91 14.96
N LEU A 289 -6.33 -14.54 14.33
CA LEU A 289 -6.29 -13.86 13.03
C LEU A 289 -6.86 -14.73 11.90
N ILE A 290 -6.52 -16.01 11.88
CA ILE A 290 -7.04 -16.97 10.89
C ILE A 290 -8.53 -17.26 11.16
N GLY A 291 -8.92 -17.44 12.42
CA GLY A 291 -10.31 -17.59 12.81
C GLY A 291 -11.18 -16.41 12.39
N GLY A 292 -10.69 -15.19 12.54
CA GLY A 292 -11.36 -13.95 12.12
C GLY A 292 -11.61 -13.84 10.61
N GLN A 293 -10.89 -14.62 9.79
CA GLN A 293 -11.13 -14.69 8.33
C GLN A 293 -12.28 -15.64 7.96
N GLY A 294 -12.82 -16.37 8.92
CA GLY A 294 -13.98 -17.26 8.75
C GLY A 294 -13.69 -18.53 7.93
N GLY A 295 -14.75 -19.28 7.64
CA GLY A 295 -14.69 -20.58 6.94
C GLY A 295 -14.17 -20.54 5.50
N ALA A 296 -14.01 -19.35 4.91
CA ALA A 296 -13.40 -19.18 3.60
C ALA A 296 -11.90 -19.51 3.60
N ASN A 297 -11.22 -19.35 4.76
CA ASN A 297 -9.81 -19.70 4.88
C ASN A 297 -9.65 -21.23 5.11
N PRO A 298 -8.97 -21.95 4.19
CA PRO A 298 -8.75 -23.38 4.32
C PRO A 298 -8.03 -23.81 5.61
N LEU A 299 -7.25 -22.91 6.21
CA LEU A 299 -6.51 -23.17 7.46
C LEU A 299 -7.43 -23.34 8.68
N ASN A 300 -8.70 -22.92 8.59
CA ASN A 300 -9.70 -23.16 9.64
C ASN A 300 -10.25 -24.59 9.65
N ARG A 301 -9.84 -25.45 8.71
CA ARG A 301 -10.34 -26.83 8.58
C ARG A 301 -9.58 -27.84 9.43
N HIS A 302 -8.46 -27.46 10.02
CA HIS A 302 -7.60 -28.34 10.82
C HIS A 302 -6.89 -27.50 11.89
N LYS A 303 -6.36 -28.16 12.90
CA LYS A 303 -5.51 -27.51 13.91
C LYS A 303 -4.26 -26.94 13.24
N LEU A 304 -3.91 -25.68 13.58
CA LEU A 304 -2.73 -25.05 13.03
C LEU A 304 -1.46 -25.70 13.57
N PRO A 305 -0.48 -26.00 12.71
CA PRO A 305 0.81 -26.53 13.14
C PRO A 305 1.62 -25.48 13.90
N LYS A 306 2.64 -25.96 14.64
CA LYS A 306 3.61 -25.11 15.35
C LYS A 306 4.65 -24.55 14.36
N VAL A 307 4.58 -23.26 14.07
CA VAL A 307 5.41 -22.59 13.06
C VAL A 307 6.13 -21.36 13.65
N HIS A 308 6.64 -21.51 14.87
CA HIS A 308 7.44 -20.51 15.53
C HIS A 308 8.90 -20.50 15.03
N PHE A 309 9.61 -19.41 15.31
CA PHE A 309 11.04 -19.32 15.03
C PHE A 309 11.81 -20.24 15.97
N ARG A 310 12.60 -21.15 15.40
CA ARG A 310 13.44 -22.07 16.17
C ARG A 310 14.90 -21.68 16.05
N THR A 311 15.61 -21.73 17.17
CA THR A 311 17.07 -21.58 17.21
C THR A 311 17.75 -22.77 16.52
N THR A 312 19.05 -22.63 16.23
CA THR A 312 19.85 -23.72 15.65
C THR A 312 19.77 -24.99 16.48
N ASN A 313 19.86 -24.89 17.81
CA ASN A 313 19.79 -26.04 18.71
C ASN A 313 18.40 -26.72 18.63
N GLU A 314 17.32 -25.92 18.68
CA GLU A 314 15.95 -26.45 18.54
C GLU A 314 15.72 -27.13 17.20
N MET A 315 16.30 -26.58 16.11
CA MET A 315 16.25 -27.21 14.78
C MET A 315 17.05 -28.53 14.77
N LEU A 316 18.25 -28.57 15.36
CA LEU A 316 19.04 -29.82 15.49
C LEU A 316 18.29 -30.88 16.28
N ASP A 317 17.66 -30.49 17.39
CA ASP A 317 16.85 -31.39 18.20
C ASP A 317 15.64 -31.95 17.43
N ALA A 318 14.96 -31.09 16.65
CA ALA A 318 13.80 -31.48 15.82
C ALA A 318 14.14 -32.54 14.76
N PHE A 319 15.39 -32.58 14.29
CA PHE A 319 15.87 -33.54 13.32
C PHE A 319 16.79 -34.61 13.91
N SER A 320 16.86 -34.74 15.22
CA SER A 320 17.72 -35.74 15.93
C SER A 320 17.44 -37.19 15.50
N PHE A 321 16.23 -37.50 15.07
CA PHE A 321 15.82 -38.81 14.57
C PHE A 321 16.57 -39.27 13.27
N LEU A 322 17.25 -38.32 12.60
CA LEU A 322 18.09 -38.59 11.42
C LEU A 322 19.56 -38.93 11.77
N GLY A 323 19.91 -38.79 13.03
CA GLY A 323 21.29 -38.87 13.50
C GLY A 323 21.99 -37.49 13.45
N GLU A 324 22.97 -37.26 14.32
CA GLU A 324 23.65 -35.99 14.54
C GLU A 324 24.31 -35.43 13.26
N GLU A 325 25.01 -36.29 12.52
CA GLU A 325 25.70 -35.87 11.28
C GLU A 325 24.73 -35.37 10.22
N THR A 326 23.65 -36.10 9.96
CA THR A 326 22.63 -35.71 8.97
C THR A 326 21.88 -34.46 9.43
N ALA A 327 21.51 -34.36 10.71
CA ALA A 327 20.86 -33.16 11.24
C ALA A 327 21.75 -31.93 11.08
N LYS A 328 23.04 -32.02 11.42
CA LYS A 328 24.01 -30.94 11.23
C LYS A 328 24.16 -30.55 9.77
N GLN A 329 24.22 -31.52 8.87
CA GLN A 329 24.34 -31.27 7.44
C GLN A 329 23.16 -30.45 6.90
N ILE A 330 21.92 -30.80 7.23
CA ILE A 330 20.72 -30.14 6.68
C ILE A 330 20.40 -28.81 7.39
N VAL A 331 20.66 -28.71 8.70
CA VAL A 331 20.31 -27.50 9.49
C VAL A 331 21.38 -26.43 9.34
N VAL A 332 22.67 -26.79 9.36
CA VAL A 332 23.79 -25.85 9.42
C VAL A 332 24.54 -25.78 8.10
N GLU A 333 25.11 -26.89 7.66
CA GLU A 333 26.06 -26.87 6.54
C GLU A 333 25.40 -26.49 5.20
N ASN A 334 24.29 -27.15 4.88
CA ASN A 334 23.57 -26.86 3.64
C ASN A 334 22.92 -25.47 3.65
N ALA A 335 22.44 -25.00 4.80
CA ALA A 335 21.93 -23.63 4.95
C ALA A 335 23.04 -22.61 4.65
N HIS A 336 24.24 -22.80 5.18
CA HIS A 336 25.39 -21.97 4.88
C HIS A 336 25.80 -22.03 3.38
N LYS A 337 25.75 -23.21 2.74
CA LYS A 337 26.03 -23.32 1.31
C LYS A 337 25.06 -22.50 0.46
N ILE A 338 23.79 -22.46 0.84
CA ILE A 338 22.78 -21.65 0.14
C ILE A 338 23.02 -20.15 0.41
N SER A 339 23.21 -19.74 1.68
CA SER A 339 23.42 -18.33 2.03
C SER A 339 24.71 -17.78 1.44
N ALA A 340 25.78 -18.59 1.30
CA ALA A 340 27.04 -18.17 0.68
C ALA A 340 26.94 -17.87 -0.83
N ARG A 341 25.85 -18.26 -1.48
CA ARG A 341 25.55 -17.94 -2.90
C ARG A 341 24.85 -16.60 -3.07
N ILE A 342 24.45 -15.96 -1.98
CA ILE A 342 23.68 -14.71 -1.99
C ILE A 342 24.66 -13.55 -1.73
N GLU A 343 24.71 -12.61 -2.65
CA GLU A 343 25.45 -11.37 -2.52
C GLU A 343 24.71 -10.38 -1.64
N GLU A 344 25.39 -9.31 -1.18
CA GLU A 344 24.71 -8.20 -0.51
C GLU A 344 23.89 -7.42 -1.52
N ILE A 345 22.57 -7.42 -1.36
CA ILE A 345 21.63 -6.70 -2.22
C ILE A 345 20.70 -5.81 -1.38
N LYS A 346 20.31 -4.67 -1.94
CA LYS A 346 19.38 -3.75 -1.31
C LYS A 346 18.02 -3.78 -2.03
N PRO A 347 16.99 -4.39 -1.42
CA PRO A 347 15.64 -4.38 -1.99
C PRO A 347 15.06 -2.98 -2.17
N ILE A 348 15.45 -2.05 -1.30
CA ILE A 348 15.11 -0.63 -1.35
C ILE A 348 16.40 0.15 -1.63
N LYS A 349 16.39 1.01 -2.62
CA LYS A 349 17.53 1.85 -2.99
C LYS A 349 17.72 2.99 -1.97
N ASP A 350 18.95 3.54 -1.93
CA ASP A 350 19.28 4.64 -1.01
C ASP A 350 19.03 6.02 -1.63
N ASP A 351 19.11 6.14 -2.95
CA ASP A 351 19.07 7.41 -3.66
C ASP A 351 17.67 7.76 -4.19
N LEU A 352 17.45 9.05 -4.41
CA LEU A 352 16.28 9.58 -5.11
C LEU A 352 16.52 9.62 -6.62
N TYR A 353 15.59 9.07 -7.38
CA TYR A 353 15.60 9.03 -8.84
C TYR A 353 14.42 9.86 -9.36
N THR A 354 14.70 10.99 -9.96
CA THR A 354 13.68 11.91 -10.48
C THR A 354 13.63 11.88 -12.01
N PRO A 355 12.44 12.13 -12.61
CA PRO A 355 12.35 12.37 -14.04
C PRO A 355 13.28 13.51 -14.46
N LYS A 356 13.78 13.46 -15.67
CA LYS A 356 14.57 14.53 -16.28
C LYS A 356 13.74 15.17 -17.37
N ILE A 357 13.64 16.50 -17.33
CA ILE A 357 13.02 17.30 -18.38
C ILE A 357 14.11 18.27 -18.86
N GLU A 358 14.50 18.14 -20.12
CA GLU A 358 15.53 18.99 -20.71
C GLU A 358 15.09 20.48 -20.67
N GLY A 359 16.00 21.36 -20.29
CA GLY A 359 15.71 22.79 -20.17
C GLY A 359 14.85 23.21 -18.98
N SER A 360 14.60 22.32 -18.02
CA SER A 360 13.74 22.61 -16.87
C SER A 360 14.25 23.74 -15.99
N ASP A 361 15.55 23.86 -15.80
CA ASP A 361 16.17 24.91 -14.98
C ASP A 361 15.97 26.30 -15.59
N GLU A 362 16.20 26.42 -16.88
CA GLU A 362 16.00 27.65 -17.65
C GLU A 362 14.51 28.01 -17.71
N GLU A 363 13.64 27.03 -17.94
CA GLU A 363 12.19 27.25 -18.04
C GLU A 363 11.62 27.75 -16.71
N VAL A 364 12.00 27.16 -15.58
CA VAL A 364 11.57 27.59 -14.25
C VAL A 364 12.05 29.02 -13.97
N ARG A 365 13.29 29.35 -14.31
CA ARG A 365 13.85 30.70 -14.15
C ARG A 365 13.09 31.72 -15.00
N GLU A 366 12.89 31.44 -16.27
CA GLU A 366 12.17 32.33 -17.20
C GLU A 366 10.72 32.55 -16.77
N MET A 367 10.00 31.51 -16.39
CA MET A 367 8.62 31.62 -15.93
C MET A 367 8.52 32.45 -14.66
N SER A 368 9.43 32.26 -13.71
CA SER A 368 9.46 33.00 -12.44
C SER A 368 9.68 34.49 -12.69
N TYR A 369 10.66 34.85 -13.47
CA TYR A 369 10.95 36.24 -13.78
C TYR A 369 9.88 36.91 -14.66
N ALA A 370 9.33 36.18 -15.64
CA ALA A 370 8.25 36.69 -16.50
C ALA A 370 7.02 37.07 -15.66
N MET A 371 6.61 36.23 -14.76
CA MET A 371 5.47 36.48 -13.88
C MET A 371 5.79 37.60 -12.87
N ALA A 372 6.99 37.62 -12.30
CA ALA A 372 7.43 38.68 -11.38
C ALA A 372 7.40 40.04 -12.04
N ARG A 373 7.87 40.16 -13.27
CA ARG A 373 7.83 41.43 -14.03
C ARG A 373 6.40 41.83 -14.39
N GLN A 374 5.55 40.86 -14.69
CA GLN A 374 4.13 41.13 -14.95
C GLN A 374 3.43 41.70 -13.70
N ILE A 375 3.78 41.25 -12.51
CA ILE A 375 3.16 41.71 -11.25
C ILE A 375 3.84 42.95 -10.70
N TYR A 376 5.16 42.98 -10.62
CA TYR A 376 5.95 43.98 -9.90
C TYR A 376 6.70 44.98 -10.83
N GLY A 377 6.57 44.86 -12.13
CA GLY A 377 7.19 45.76 -13.12
C GLY A 377 8.52 45.23 -13.67
N GLU A 378 8.97 45.81 -14.79
CA GLU A 378 10.21 45.43 -15.46
C GLU A 378 11.44 45.60 -14.57
N SER A 379 11.45 46.65 -13.73
CA SER A 379 12.47 46.88 -12.68
C SER A 379 11.93 46.31 -11.36
N LEU A 380 12.32 45.10 -11.01
CA LEU A 380 11.83 44.42 -9.82
C LEU A 380 12.28 45.16 -8.52
N PRO A 381 11.41 45.24 -7.51
CA PRO A 381 11.84 45.62 -6.17
C PRO A 381 12.95 44.68 -5.67
N GLU A 382 13.93 45.25 -4.95
CA GLU A 382 15.09 44.50 -4.44
C GLU A 382 14.65 43.28 -3.60
N ILE A 383 13.64 43.44 -2.74
CA ILE A 383 13.12 42.36 -1.90
C ILE A 383 12.56 41.18 -2.73
N VAL A 384 11.93 41.47 -3.84
CA VAL A 384 11.40 40.44 -4.76
C VAL A 384 12.51 39.72 -5.49
N GLU A 385 13.44 40.46 -6.07
CA GLU A 385 14.57 39.91 -6.82
C GLU A 385 15.49 39.08 -5.94
N ALA A 386 15.82 39.56 -4.75
CA ALA A 386 16.62 38.81 -3.76
C ALA A 386 15.96 37.52 -3.35
N ARG A 387 14.64 37.51 -3.14
CA ARG A 387 13.89 36.32 -2.81
C ARG A 387 13.88 35.31 -3.96
N ILE A 388 13.66 35.73 -5.19
CA ILE A 388 13.67 34.88 -6.38
C ILE A 388 15.03 34.22 -6.55
N GLU A 389 16.13 35.01 -6.49
CA GLU A 389 17.49 34.45 -6.65
C GLU A 389 17.85 33.50 -5.52
N LYS A 390 17.49 33.79 -4.30
CA LYS A 390 17.68 32.88 -3.16
C LYS A 390 17.00 31.54 -3.39
N GLU A 391 15.74 31.56 -3.82
CA GLU A 391 14.94 30.35 -4.05
C GLU A 391 15.45 29.59 -5.28
N LEU A 392 15.68 30.26 -6.41
CA LEU A 392 16.18 29.61 -7.62
C LEU A 392 17.56 28.98 -7.42
N THR A 393 18.46 29.62 -6.66
CA THR A 393 19.76 29.05 -6.32
C THR A 393 19.60 27.71 -5.59
N SER A 394 18.71 27.63 -4.63
CA SER A 394 18.41 26.39 -3.91
C SER A 394 17.72 25.37 -4.80
N ILE A 395 16.68 25.76 -5.51
CA ILE A 395 15.85 24.85 -6.33
C ILE A 395 16.69 24.23 -7.48
N ILE A 396 17.41 25.06 -8.23
CA ILE A 396 18.25 24.61 -9.36
C ILE A 396 19.49 23.87 -8.87
N GLY A 397 20.12 24.41 -7.81
CA GLY A 397 21.33 23.80 -7.25
C GLY A 397 21.14 22.38 -6.70
N HIS A 398 19.93 22.03 -6.25
CA HIS A 398 19.58 20.71 -5.76
C HIS A 398 18.82 19.85 -6.80
N GLY A 399 18.64 20.33 -8.02
CA GLY A 399 17.96 19.59 -9.10
C GLY A 399 16.44 19.49 -8.95
N PHE A 400 15.79 20.39 -8.23
CA PHE A 400 14.35 20.35 -7.96
C PHE A 400 13.48 21.11 -8.96
N ALA A 401 14.08 21.76 -9.94
CA ALA A 401 13.33 22.52 -10.97
C ALA A 401 12.29 21.64 -11.70
N VAL A 402 12.63 20.38 -11.97
CA VAL A 402 11.71 19.42 -12.60
C VAL A 402 10.42 19.24 -11.78
N ILE A 403 10.53 19.16 -10.47
CA ILE A 403 9.37 18.97 -9.58
C ILE A 403 8.44 20.19 -9.64
N TYR A 404 9.00 21.40 -9.64
CA TYR A 404 8.24 22.64 -9.83
C TYR A 404 7.55 22.70 -11.19
N LEU A 405 8.26 22.33 -12.25
CA LEU A 405 7.72 22.33 -13.61
C LEU A 405 6.57 21.34 -13.77
N ILE A 406 6.70 20.13 -13.22
CA ILE A 406 5.65 19.11 -13.22
C ILE A 406 4.40 19.63 -12.47
N SER A 407 4.59 20.19 -11.29
CA SER A 407 3.51 20.74 -10.47
C SER A 407 2.80 21.87 -11.20
N HIS A 408 3.56 22.76 -11.84
CA HIS A 408 3.01 23.82 -12.68
C HIS A 408 2.13 23.25 -13.81
N LYS A 409 2.62 22.26 -14.55
CA LYS A 409 1.87 21.64 -15.67
C LYS A 409 0.56 21.00 -15.19
N LEU A 410 0.57 20.36 -14.05
CA LEU A 410 -0.63 19.76 -13.45
C LEU A 410 -1.66 20.83 -13.03
N VAL A 411 -1.22 21.87 -12.34
CA VAL A 411 -2.11 22.97 -11.92
C VAL A 411 -2.65 23.72 -13.13
N LYS A 412 -1.78 24.05 -14.08
CA LYS A 412 -2.17 24.75 -15.33
C LYS A 412 -3.24 23.98 -16.10
N LYS A 413 -3.09 22.68 -16.22
CA LYS A 413 -4.10 21.82 -16.88
C LYS A 413 -5.45 21.89 -16.20
N SER A 414 -5.49 21.86 -14.86
CA SER A 414 -6.72 21.98 -14.09
C SER A 414 -7.36 23.36 -14.25
N LEU A 415 -6.56 24.44 -14.19
CA LEU A 415 -7.02 25.81 -14.38
C LEU A 415 -7.59 26.05 -15.78
N ASP A 416 -6.92 25.52 -16.80
CA ASP A 416 -7.38 25.63 -18.20
C ASP A 416 -8.73 24.89 -18.42
N ASP A 417 -8.96 23.81 -17.69
CA ASP A 417 -10.23 23.07 -17.67
C ASP A 417 -11.27 23.70 -16.72
N GLY A 418 -10.92 24.80 -16.06
CA GLY A 418 -11.82 25.63 -15.25
C GLY A 418 -11.94 25.28 -13.77
N TYR A 419 -11.04 24.46 -13.23
CA TYR A 419 -11.03 24.10 -11.81
C TYR A 419 -9.84 24.70 -11.08
N LEU A 420 -10.10 25.42 -9.99
CA LEU A 420 -9.05 25.91 -9.09
C LEU A 420 -8.36 24.72 -8.41
N VAL A 421 -7.09 24.92 -8.08
CA VAL A 421 -6.29 23.98 -7.30
C VAL A 421 -5.85 24.68 -6.02
N GLY A 422 -6.14 24.07 -4.88
CA GLY A 422 -5.63 24.50 -3.58
C GLY A 422 -4.27 23.87 -3.31
N SER A 423 -3.37 24.58 -2.68
CA SER A 423 -2.14 24.00 -2.15
C SER A 423 -2.33 23.57 -0.69
N ARG A 424 -1.56 22.59 -0.26
CA ARG A 424 -1.45 22.18 1.14
C ARG A 424 0.00 21.95 1.53
N GLY A 425 0.27 21.81 2.82
CA GLY A 425 1.63 21.67 3.31
C GLY A 425 2.42 22.97 3.20
N SER A 426 3.70 22.88 2.91
CA SER A 426 4.65 23.99 2.97
C SER A 426 4.98 24.65 1.64
N VAL A 427 4.38 24.24 0.54
CA VAL A 427 4.69 24.79 -0.80
C VAL A 427 4.43 26.30 -0.91
N GLY A 428 3.44 26.83 -0.18
CA GLY A 428 3.16 28.27 -0.12
C GLY A 428 4.26 29.09 0.55
N SER A 429 5.33 28.48 1.04
CA SER A 429 6.54 29.18 1.51
C SER A 429 7.49 29.56 0.37
N SER A 430 7.21 29.10 -0.87
CA SER A 430 8.04 29.38 -2.05
C SER A 430 7.41 30.43 -2.94
N LEU A 431 8.11 31.57 -3.13
CA LEU A 431 7.70 32.60 -4.09
C LEU A 431 7.76 32.09 -5.54
N VAL A 432 8.74 31.27 -5.86
CA VAL A 432 8.83 30.65 -7.19
C VAL A 432 7.57 29.81 -7.47
N ALA A 433 7.09 29.06 -6.49
CA ALA A 433 5.83 28.33 -6.61
C ALA A 433 4.62 29.26 -6.85
N THR A 434 4.58 30.39 -6.20
CA THR A 434 3.54 31.43 -6.42
C THR A 434 3.62 32.00 -7.83
N LEU A 435 4.82 32.34 -8.28
CA LEU A 435 5.07 32.92 -9.61
C LEU A 435 4.82 31.90 -10.74
N MET A 436 4.98 30.61 -10.46
CA MET A 436 4.64 29.53 -11.40
C MET A 436 3.17 29.07 -11.28
N GLU A 437 2.34 29.79 -10.55
CA GLU A 437 0.92 29.50 -10.34
C GLU A 437 0.63 28.14 -9.65
N ILE A 438 1.62 27.54 -9.00
CA ILE A 438 1.46 26.29 -8.24
C ILE A 438 0.63 26.51 -6.97
N THR A 439 0.81 27.66 -6.34
CA THR A 439 0.07 28.09 -5.15
C THR A 439 -0.42 29.53 -5.29
N GLU A 440 -1.52 29.86 -4.61
CA GLU A 440 -2.00 31.24 -4.51
C GLU A 440 -1.44 31.97 -3.28
N VAL A 441 -0.75 31.28 -2.38
CA VAL A 441 -0.11 31.88 -1.21
C VAL A 441 1.14 32.65 -1.64
N ASN A 442 1.20 33.92 -1.32
CA ASN A 442 2.39 34.75 -1.57
C ASN A 442 3.21 34.86 -0.29
N PRO A 443 4.42 34.31 -0.21
CA PRO A 443 5.23 34.27 1.01
C PRO A 443 6.04 35.55 1.27
N LEU A 444 6.01 36.53 0.37
CA LEU A 444 6.67 37.82 0.57
C LEU A 444 6.13 38.51 1.82
N PRO A 445 6.89 39.44 2.39
CA PRO A 445 6.35 40.35 3.43
C PRO A 445 5.06 41.06 2.98
N PRO A 446 4.18 41.43 3.90
CA PRO A 446 2.96 42.16 3.58
C PRO A 446 3.26 43.39 2.72
N HIS A 447 2.45 43.57 1.67
CA HIS A 447 2.70 44.68 0.72
C HIS A 447 1.43 45.13 -0.01
N TYR A 448 1.49 46.35 -0.49
CA TYR A 448 0.61 46.89 -1.51
C TYR A 448 1.24 46.74 -2.88
N ILE A 449 0.45 46.43 -3.88
CA ILE A 449 0.88 46.37 -5.28
C ILE A 449 -0.18 46.99 -6.20
N CYS A 450 0.23 47.97 -7.00
CA CYS A 450 -0.68 48.60 -7.95
C CYS A 450 -0.88 47.72 -9.17
N PRO A 451 -2.11 47.37 -9.53
CA PRO A 451 -2.38 46.52 -10.69
C PRO A 451 -2.17 47.23 -12.02
N LEU A 452 -2.08 48.57 -12.01
CA LEU A 452 -1.90 49.36 -13.24
C LEU A 452 -0.45 49.76 -13.48
N CYS A 453 0.19 50.47 -12.50
CA CYS A 453 1.56 50.95 -12.67
C CYS A 453 2.61 50.09 -11.98
N GLN A 454 2.20 49.07 -11.26
CA GLN A 454 3.07 48.07 -10.60
C GLN A 454 3.95 48.64 -9.47
N HIS A 455 3.61 49.81 -8.95
CA HIS A 455 4.24 50.38 -7.75
C HIS A 455 3.93 49.51 -6.54
N ALA A 456 4.95 49.19 -5.74
CA ALA A 456 4.84 48.34 -4.56
C ALA A 456 5.35 49.02 -3.30
N GLU A 457 4.72 48.77 -2.16
CA GLU A 457 5.14 49.18 -0.83
C GLU A 457 5.17 47.98 0.10
N PHE A 458 6.35 47.67 0.66
CA PHE A 458 6.56 46.47 1.50
C PHE A 458 6.68 46.87 2.99
N PHE A 459 6.15 46.00 3.86
CA PHE A 459 6.22 46.04 5.31
C PHE A 459 6.96 44.82 5.85
N ASP A 460 8.27 44.94 6.00
CA ASP A 460 9.17 43.88 6.40
C ASP A 460 9.69 44.00 7.84
N ASP A 461 9.06 44.84 8.66
CA ASP A 461 9.40 45.10 10.05
C ASP A 461 8.67 44.22 11.07
N GLY A 462 7.83 43.28 10.61
CA GLY A 462 7.01 42.44 11.47
C GLY A 462 5.79 43.10 12.09
N SER A 463 5.48 44.33 11.73
CA SER A 463 4.33 45.10 12.26
C SER A 463 2.99 44.52 11.82
N VAL A 464 2.94 43.89 10.67
CA VAL A 464 1.76 43.23 10.07
C VAL A 464 2.12 41.79 9.67
N SER A 465 1.24 40.85 9.93
CA SER A 465 1.48 39.42 9.63
C SER A 465 0.89 38.96 8.29
N SER A 466 -0.12 39.67 7.77
CA SER A 466 -0.74 39.38 6.46
C SER A 466 -1.01 40.69 5.72
N GLY A 467 -0.64 40.74 4.44
CA GLY A 467 -0.95 41.85 3.57
C GLY A 467 -2.46 42.07 3.40
N PHE A 468 -3.27 41.05 3.54
CA PHE A 468 -4.73 41.16 3.45
C PHE A 468 -5.34 42.02 4.57
N ASP A 469 -4.64 42.17 5.67
CA ASP A 469 -5.07 42.98 6.83
C ASP A 469 -4.65 44.46 6.72
N LEU A 470 -3.89 44.81 5.69
CA LEU A 470 -3.52 46.23 5.46
C LEU A 470 -4.75 47.10 5.16
N PRO A 471 -4.81 48.33 5.63
CA PRO A 471 -5.89 49.26 5.29
C PRO A 471 -6.00 49.50 3.77
N ASN A 472 -7.22 49.66 3.26
CA ASN A 472 -7.42 50.00 1.85
C ASN A 472 -6.77 51.33 1.53
N LYS A 473 -6.00 51.38 0.43
CA LYS A 473 -5.21 52.50 0.01
C LYS A 473 -5.22 52.59 -1.53
N VAL A 474 -5.11 53.80 -2.06
CA VAL A 474 -4.92 54.01 -3.50
C VAL A 474 -3.46 54.27 -3.81
N CYS A 475 -3.06 53.94 -5.02
CA CYS A 475 -1.68 54.10 -5.50
C CYS A 475 -1.29 55.59 -5.48
N VAL A 476 -0.11 55.87 -4.93
CA VAL A 476 0.43 57.22 -4.82
C VAL A 476 0.80 57.84 -6.17
N HIS A 477 0.91 57.04 -7.24
CA HIS A 477 1.32 57.48 -8.58
C HIS A 477 0.15 57.61 -9.57
N CYS A 478 -0.84 56.72 -9.51
CA CYS A 478 -1.91 56.65 -10.51
C CYS A 478 -3.32 56.61 -9.91
N GLU A 479 -3.43 56.74 -8.59
CA GLU A 479 -4.70 56.75 -7.84
C GLU A 479 -5.57 55.49 -8.01
N THR A 480 -5.02 54.42 -8.60
CA THR A 480 -5.70 53.09 -8.71
C THR A 480 -5.69 52.42 -7.36
N PRO A 481 -6.78 51.77 -6.92
CA PRO A 481 -6.77 50.97 -5.69
C PRO A 481 -5.69 49.90 -5.69
N TYR A 482 -4.87 49.88 -4.64
CA TYR A 482 -3.87 48.83 -4.46
C TYR A 482 -4.50 47.50 -4.26
N LYS A 483 -3.86 46.44 -4.81
CA LYS A 483 -4.00 45.06 -4.32
C LYS A 483 -3.12 44.89 -3.08
N LYS A 484 -3.56 44.01 -2.18
CA LYS A 484 -2.85 43.68 -0.94
C LYS A 484 -2.49 42.22 -0.97
N ASP A 485 -1.28 41.89 -0.59
CA ASP A 485 -0.78 40.53 -0.55
C ASP A 485 0.39 40.37 0.41
N GLY A 486 0.91 39.15 0.54
CA GLY A 486 2.06 38.81 1.36
C GLY A 486 1.71 38.22 2.73
N GLN A 487 2.24 37.04 3.02
CA GLN A 487 2.01 36.30 4.24
C GLN A 487 3.24 36.20 5.14
N ASP A 488 4.38 36.77 4.75
CA ASP A 488 5.63 36.80 5.50
C ASP A 488 6.09 35.42 5.96
N ILE A 489 6.33 34.53 4.98
CA ILE A 489 6.75 33.15 5.24
C ILE A 489 8.18 32.93 4.76
N PRO A 490 9.11 32.46 5.62
CA PRO A 490 10.47 32.16 5.22
C PRO A 490 10.52 30.94 4.26
N PHE A 491 11.35 31.06 3.22
CA PHE A 491 11.56 29.95 2.27
C PHE A 491 12.16 28.69 2.92
N GLU A 492 13.01 28.88 3.90
CA GLU A 492 13.70 27.82 4.62
C GLU A 492 12.75 26.82 5.27
N THR A 493 11.53 27.22 5.59
CA THR A 493 10.50 26.30 6.14
C THR A 493 10.04 25.27 5.11
N PHE A 494 10.30 25.47 3.83
CA PHE A 494 10.01 24.54 2.75
C PHE A 494 11.17 23.58 2.46
N LEU A 495 12.35 24.08 2.10
CA LEU A 495 13.50 23.26 1.68
C LEU A 495 14.66 23.20 2.69
N GLY A 496 14.60 23.94 3.78
CA GLY A 496 15.72 24.11 4.71
C GLY A 496 16.79 25.05 4.18
N PHE A 497 17.90 25.15 4.89
CA PHE A 497 19.02 26.03 4.51
C PHE A 497 19.98 25.39 3.48
N LYS A 498 20.05 24.06 3.47
CA LYS A 498 21.00 23.29 2.65
C LYS A 498 20.33 22.41 1.62
N GLY A 499 19.04 22.58 1.35
CA GLY A 499 18.28 21.67 0.51
C GLY A 499 18.16 20.27 1.08
N ASP A 500 18.15 20.17 2.40
CA ASP A 500 18.09 18.91 3.15
C ASP A 500 16.76 18.15 2.98
N LYS A 501 15.79 18.80 2.35
CA LYS A 501 14.46 18.24 2.11
C LYS A 501 14.14 18.27 0.62
N VAL A 502 13.63 17.14 0.12
CA VAL A 502 13.00 17.11 -1.20
C VAL A 502 11.70 17.92 -1.14
N PRO A 503 11.37 18.74 -2.13
CA PRO A 503 10.10 19.47 -2.15
C PRO A 503 8.93 18.50 -2.11
N ASP A 504 8.05 18.70 -1.13
CA ASP A 504 6.78 17.99 -1.03
C ASP A 504 5.68 18.97 -1.46
N ILE A 505 5.22 18.80 -2.71
CA ILE A 505 4.21 19.68 -3.31
C ILE A 505 2.89 18.94 -3.35
N ASP A 506 2.08 19.16 -2.32
CA ASP A 506 0.75 18.60 -2.18
C ASP A 506 -0.29 19.54 -2.80
N LEU A 507 -1.13 18.99 -3.67
CA LEU A 507 -2.13 19.75 -4.42
C LEU A 507 -3.51 19.17 -4.20
N ASN A 508 -4.46 20.06 -3.87
CA ASN A 508 -5.87 19.74 -3.72
C ASN A 508 -6.63 20.08 -5.02
N PHE A 509 -6.94 19.06 -5.79
CA PHE A 509 -7.77 19.18 -6.97
C PHE A 509 -9.25 19.01 -6.61
N SER A 510 -10.15 19.50 -7.43
CA SER A 510 -11.56 19.13 -7.30
C SER A 510 -11.72 17.61 -7.36
N GLY A 511 -12.54 17.05 -6.46
CA GLY A 511 -12.84 15.62 -6.47
C GLY A 511 -13.40 15.13 -7.81
N GLU A 512 -14.13 15.99 -8.54
CA GLU A 512 -14.64 15.69 -9.88
C GLU A 512 -13.55 15.70 -10.97
N TYR A 513 -12.45 16.40 -10.72
CA TYR A 513 -11.35 16.55 -11.67
C TYR A 513 -10.17 15.62 -11.37
N GLN A 514 -10.09 15.04 -10.18
CA GLN A 514 -8.95 14.26 -9.69
C GLN A 514 -8.53 13.15 -10.65
N SER A 515 -9.48 12.38 -11.19
CA SER A 515 -9.18 11.30 -12.13
C SER A 515 -8.57 11.81 -13.44
N LYS A 516 -9.00 12.98 -13.93
CA LYS A 516 -8.40 13.62 -15.12
C LYS A 516 -6.97 14.09 -14.82
N ALA A 517 -6.73 14.64 -13.63
CA ALA A 517 -5.39 15.04 -13.21
C ALA A 517 -4.46 13.83 -13.08
N HIS A 518 -4.94 12.71 -12.49
CA HIS A 518 -4.20 11.46 -12.46
C HIS A 518 -3.85 10.96 -13.88
N ASN A 519 -4.80 10.92 -14.78
CA ASN A 519 -4.58 10.47 -16.16
C ASN A 519 -3.64 11.42 -16.94
N TYR A 520 -3.62 12.70 -16.62
CA TYR A 520 -2.70 13.65 -17.24
C TYR A 520 -1.23 13.34 -16.92
N THR A 521 -0.93 12.72 -15.79
CA THR A 521 0.43 12.25 -15.48
C THR A 521 0.90 11.19 -16.49
N LYS A 522 0.01 10.36 -17.02
CA LYS A 522 0.33 9.40 -18.08
C LYS A 522 0.71 10.10 -19.41
N VAL A 523 0.08 11.24 -19.67
CA VAL A 523 0.43 12.09 -20.83
C VAL A 523 1.80 12.73 -20.65
N LEU A 524 2.13 13.17 -19.43
CA LEU A 524 3.40 13.82 -19.13
C LEU A 524 4.60 12.87 -19.17
N PHE A 525 4.44 11.64 -18.65
CA PHE A 525 5.56 10.73 -18.40
C PHE A 525 5.49 9.41 -19.18
N GLY A 526 4.37 9.11 -19.80
CA GLY A 526 4.09 7.80 -20.41
C GLY A 526 3.36 6.85 -19.45
N GLU A 527 2.55 5.97 -20.04
CA GLU A 527 1.69 5.04 -19.27
C GLU A 527 2.50 4.03 -18.42
N ASP A 528 3.66 3.60 -18.92
CA ASP A 528 4.53 2.65 -18.25
C ASP A 528 5.46 3.28 -17.19
N ASN A 529 5.38 4.60 -17.00
CA ASN A 529 6.22 5.34 -16.08
C ASN A 529 5.46 5.91 -14.87
N VAL A 530 4.14 5.72 -14.80
CA VAL A 530 3.33 6.22 -13.68
C VAL A 530 2.51 5.10 -13.06
N TYR A 531 2.49 5.09 -11.73
CA TYR A 531 1.82 4.07 -10.94
C TYR A 531 1.14 4.71 -9.75
N ARG A 532 0.03 4.15 -9.29
CA ARG A 532 -0.54 4.54 -8.00
C ARG A 532 0.39 4.07 -6.89
N ALA A 533 0.58 4.90 -5.88
CA ALA A 533 1.30 4.48 -4.68
C ALA A 533 0.52 3.38 -3.96
N GLY A 534 1.17 2.26 -3.70
CA GLY A 534 0.58 1.14 -2.97
C GLY A 534 0.44 1.45 -1.48
N THR A 535 -0.56 0.87 -0.86
CA THR A 535 -0.74 0.91 0.60
C THR A 535 -0.95 -0.49 1.15
N ILE A 536 -0.50 -0.71 2.38
CA ILE A 536 -0.72 -1.95 3.11
C ILE A 536 -1.59 -1.64 4.33
N GLY A 537 -2.82 -2.14 4.31
CA GLY A 537 -3.73 -2.04 5.43
C GLY A 537 -3.40 -3.08 6.51
N THR A 538 -3.41 -2.64 7.76
CA THR A 538 -3.17 -3.49 8.92
C THR A 538 -4.45 -3.71 9.73
N VAL A 539 -4.44 -4.70 10.61
CA VAL A 539 -5.53 -4.96 11.55
C VAL A 539 -5.56 -3.82 12.57
N ALA A 540 -6.63 -3.05 12.59
CA ALA A 540 -6.86 -1.99 13.57
C ALA A 540 -7.38 -2.56 14.90
N ASP A 541 -7.23 -1.81 16.00
CA ASP A 541 -7.63 -2.21 17.35
C ASP A 541 -9.09 -2.70 17.43
N LYS A 542 -10.03 -1.97 16.82
CA LYS A 542 -11.45 -2.35 16.81
C LYS A 542 -11.70 -3.67 16.07
N THR A 543 -10.98 -3.90 14.97
CA THR A 543 -11.05 -5.15 14.20
C THR A 543 -10.45 -6.30 15.01
N ALA A 544 -9.29 -6.08 15.62
CA ALA A 544 -8.63 -7.04 16.48
C ALA A 544 -9.52 -7.43 17.68
N TYR A 545 -10.17 -6.46 18.30
CA TYR A 545 -11.12 -6.70 19.38
C TYR A 545 -12.28 -7.61 18.92
N GLY A 546 -12.83 -7.34 17.73
CA GLY A 546 -13.87 -8.19 17.12
C GLY A 546 -13.39 -9.63 16.89
N TYR A 547 -12.17 -9.81 16.41
CA TYR A 547 -11.58 -11.14 16.19
C TYR A 547 -11.36 -11.90 17.51
N VAL A 548 -10.84 -11.23 18.54
CA VAL A 548 -10.64 -11.84 19.87
C VAL A 548 -11.97 -12.28 20.49
N ARG A 549 -12.99 -11.42 20.41
CA ARG A 549 -14.35 -11.76 20.91
C ARG A 549 -14.98 -12.91 20.13
N GLY A 550 -14.85 -12.91 18.80
CA GLY A 550 -15.31 -14.00 17.95
C GLY A 550 -14.63 -15.32 18.32
N TYR A 551 -13.32 -15.31 18.44
CA TYR A 551 -12.53 -16.49 18.84
C TYR A 551 -12.97 -17.03 20.21
N ALA A 552 -13.14 -16.14 21.21
CA ALA A 552 -13.61 -16.54 22.53
C ALA A 552 -14.99 -17.20 22.48
N ASN A 553 -15.91 -16.65 21.71
CA ASN A 553 -17.25 -17.20 21.53
C ASN A 553 -17.24 -18.57 20.82
N ASP A 554 -16.49 -18.69 19.74
CA ASP A 554 -16.39 -19.93 18.95
C ASP A 554 -15.78 -21.09 19.76
N HIS A 555 -14.93 -20.76 20.75
CA HIS A 555 -14.27 -21.75 21.63
C HIS A 555 -14.91 -21.84 23.01
N ASN A 556 -16.06 -21.15 23.27
CA ASN A 556 -16.72 -21.10 24.56
C ASN A 556 -15.80 -20.66 25.72
N LEU A 557 -14.92 -19.69 25.45
CA LEU A 557 -13.96 -19.18 26.43
C LEU A 557 -14.51 -17.95 27.15
N THR A 558 -14.38 -17.93 28.49
CA THR A 558 -14.60 -16.73 29.28
C THR A 558 -13.28 -16.08 29.58
N ILE A 559 -13.02 -14.90 28.96
CA ILE A 559 -11.73 -14.20 29.03
C ILE A 559 -11.91 -12.90 29.80
N ARG A 560 -10.98 -12.59 30.71
CA ARG A 560 -10.95 -11.32 31.46
C ARG A 560 -10.61 -10.15 30.52
N GLY A 561 -11.07 -8.93 30.87
CA GLY A 561 -10.81 -7.72 30.08
C GLY A 561 -9.31 -7.51 29.78
N ALA A 562 -8.45 -7.63 30.79
CA ALA A 562 -7.00 -7.48 30.60
C ALA A 562 -6.39 -8.51 29.62
N GLU A 563 -6.92 -9.75 29.61
CA GLU A 563 -6.47 -10.75 28.63
C GLU A 563 -7.01 -10.45 27.24
N ILE A 564 -8.22 -9.92 27.11
CA ILE A 564 -8.74 -9.43 25.83
C ILE A 564 -7.82 -8.33 25.29
N ASP A 565 -7.44 -7.36 26.12
CA ASP A 565 -6.56 -6.26 25.73
C ASP A 565 -5.17 -6.78 25.28
N ARG A 566 -4.61 -7.74 26.00
CA ARG A 566 -3.34 -8.38 25.60
C ARG A 566 -3.44 -9.06 24.23
N LEU A 567 -4.49 -9.83 24.02
CA LEU A 567 -4.72 -10.51 22.74
C LEU A 567 -4.98 -9.53 21.59
N VAL A 568 -5.71 -8.45 21.86
CA VAL A 568 -5.94 -7.36 20.89
C VAL A 568 -4.62 -6.71 20.49
N GLN A 569 -3.75 -6.39 21.45
CA GLN A 569 -2.43 -5.81 21.17
C GLN A 569 -1.58 -6.73 20.28
N GLY A 570 -1.60 -8.04 20.53
CA GLY A 570 -0.84 -9.02 19.74
C GLY A 570 -1.38 -9.24 18.33
N CYS A 571 -2.64 -8.91 18.07
CA CYS A 571 -3.27 -9.01 16.75
C CYS A 571 -3.25 -7.68 15.98
N THR A 572 -3.09 -6.54 16.68
CA THR A 572 -3.08 -5.21 16.06
C THR A 572 -1.80 -4.97 15.26
N GLY A 573 -1.93 -4.25 14.14
CA GLY A 573 -0.79 -3.90 13.29
C GLY A 573 -0.33 -4.99 12.32
N VAL A 574 -0.92 -6.19 12.37
CA VAL A 574 -0.61 -7.26 11.43
C VAL A 574 -1.13 -6.90 10.04
N LYS A 575 -0.32 -7.08 9.01
CA LYS A 575 -0.67 -6.79 7.61
C LYS A 575 -1.86 -7.65 7.18
N ARG A 576 -2.84 -7.02 6.54
CA ARG A 576 -4.12 -7.66 6.20
C ARG A 576 -4.47 -7.56 4.73
N SER A 577 -4.34 -6.38 4.15
CA SER A 577 -4.80 -6.09 2.79
C SER A 577 -3.89 -5.12 2.09
N THR A 578 -3.96 -5.12 0.77
CA THR A 578 -3.30 -4.13 -0.10
C THR A 578 -4.35 -3.20 -0.69
N GLY A 579 -3.94 -1.99 -1.01
CA GLY A 579 -4.79 -0.97 -1.61
C GLY A 579 -3.97 0.05 -2.38
N GLN A 580 -4.62 1.14 -2.75
CA GLN A 580 -3.97 2.28 -3.38
C GLN A 580 -4.09 3.54 -2.52
N HIS A 581 -3.04 4.35 -2.52
CA HIS A 581 -3.08 5.66 -1.90
C HIS A 581 -4.09 6.56 -2.66
N PRO A 582 -4.95 7.32 -1.97
CA PRO A 582 -6.03 8.07 -2.63
C PRO A 582 -5.53 9.15 -3.60
N GLY A 583 -4.37 9.73 -3.37
CA GLY A 583 -3.82 10.82 -4.17
C GLY A 583 -2.41 10.60 -4.71
N GLY A 584 -1.68 9.59 -4.22
CA GLY A 584 -0.27 9.38 -4.54
C GLY A 584 -0.05 8.74 -5.90
N ILE A 585 0.70 9.43 -6.75
CA ILE A 585 1.19 8.93 -8.04
C ILE A 585 2.71 8.82 -7.96
N ILE A 586 3.23 7.63 -8.21
CA ILE A 586 4.67 7.39 -8.32
C ILE A 586 5.10 7.58 -9.75
N VAL A 587 6.14 8.38 -9.96
CA VAL A 587 6.73 8.63 -11.27
C VAL A 587 8.09 7.95 -11.36
N VAL A 588 8.21 7.03 -12.31
CA VAL A 588 9.48 6.35 -12.63
C VAL A 588 10.16 7.11 -13.75
N PRO A 589 11.44 7.50 -13.59
CA PRO A 589 12.17 8.18 -14.66
C PRO A 589 12.33 7.29 -15.89
N ASP A 590 12.39 7.88 -17.07
CA ASP A 590 12.45 7.21 -18.38
C ASP A 590 13.73 6.39 -18.59
N TYR A 591 14.80 6.70 -17.85
CA TYR A 591 16.07 5.96 -17.89
C TYR A 591 16.10 4.72 -16.96
N MET A 592 15.00 4.41 -16.25
CA MET A 592 14.83 3.24 -15.40
C MET A 592 13.45 2.60 -15.64
N ASP A 593 13.21 1.43 -15.07
CA ASP A 593 11.89 0.83 -15.08
C ASP A 593 11.40 0.58 -13.65
N ILE A 594 10.11 0.34 -13.51
CA ILE A 594 9.48 0.12 -12.19
C ILE A 594 10.06 -1.07 -11.43
N PHE A 595 10.54 -2.10 -12.15
CA PHE A 595 11.11 -3.30 -11.53
C PHE A 595 12.50 -3.09 -10.95
N ASP A 596 13.09 -1.91 -11.12
CA ASP A 596 14.27 -1.48 -10.37
C ASP A 596 13.90 -1.05 -8.93
N PHE A 597 12.62 -0.83 -8.62
CA PHE A 597 12.14 -0.28 -7.36
C PHE A 597 11.13 -1.16 -6.63
N SER A 598 10.17 -1.74 -7.33
CA SER A 598 9.07 -2.48 -6.73
C SER A 598 8.41 -3.44 -7.72
N PRO A 599 7.87 -4.56 -7.24
CA PRO A 599 6.83 -5.25 -7.99
C PRO A 599 5.59 -4.35 -8.16
N ILE A 600 4.73 -4.70 -9.10
CA ILE A 600 3.47 -3.99 -9.34
C ILE A 600 2.29 -4.97 -9.31
N GLN A 601 1.11 -4.45 -9.00
CA GLN A 601 -0.13 -5.21 -8.96
C GLN A 601 -1.33 -4.31 -9.28
N PHE A 602 -2.50 -4.89 -9.49
CA PHE A 602 -3.73 -4.13 -9.48
C PHE A 602 -4.18 -3.82 -8.04
N PRO A 603 -4.84 -2.68 -7.78
CA PRO A 603 -5.34 -2.35 -6.46
C PRO A 603 -6.28 -3.44 -5.95
N ALA A 604 -6.02 -3.97 -4.75
CA ALA A 604 -6.77 -5.08 -4.15
C ALA A 604 -6.95 -6.30 -5.09
N ASP A 605 -6.00 -6.52 -6.00
CA ASP A 605 -6.03 -7.55 -7.05
C ASP A 605 -7.26 -7.50 -7.99
N ALA A 606 -7.89 -6.33 -8.13
CA ALA A 606 -8.98 -6.08 -9.06
C ALA A 606 -8.47 -6.01 -10.51
N GLN A 607 -8.67 -7.10 -11.26
CA GLN A 607 -8.10 -7.29 -12.60
C GLN A 607 -8.64 -6.34 -13.69
N ASP A 608 -9.71 -5.63 -13.40
CA ASP A 608 -10.38 -4.63 -14.26
C ASP A 608 -9.96 -3.19 -13.95
N SER A 609 -9.00 -2.98 -13.05
CA SER A 609 -8.53 -1.65 -12.69
C SER A 609 -7.76 -0.98 -13.84
N GLU A 610 -8.03 0.30 -14.06
CA GLU A 610 -7.29 1.14 -15.02
C GLU A 610 -5.87 1.48 -14.55
N TRP A 611 -5.63 1.40 -13.24
CA TRP A 611 -4.37 1.77 -12.61
C TRP A 611 -3.65 0.56 -12.01
N LYS A 612 -2.35 0.56 -12.18
CA LYS A 612 -1.42 -0.35 -11.50
C LYS A 612 -0.87 0.34 -10.26
N THR A 613 -0.68 -0.41 -9.18
CA THR A 613 -0.06 0.08 -7.95
C THR A 613 1.31 -0.53 -7.74
N THR A 614 2.17 0.17 -6.99
CA THR A 614 3.36 -0.44 -6.44
C THR A 614 2.96 -1.52 -5.42
N HIS A 615 3.67 -2.64 -5.41
CA HIS A 615 3.46 -3.71 -4.43
C HIS A 615 4.00 -3.29 -3.05
N PHE A 616 5.13 -2.59 -3.02
CA PHE A 616 5.64 -1.99 -1.79
C PHE A 616 4.75 -0.84 -1.36
N ASP A 617 4.59 -0.71 -0.05
CA ASP A 617 3.94 0.46 0.55
C ASP A 617 4.75 1.70 0.21
N PHE A 618 4.06 2.80 -0.09
CA PHE A 618 4.71 4.04 -0.52
C PHE A 618 5.69 4.61 0.53
N HIS A 619 5.45 4.38 1.82
CA HIS A 619 6.37 4.79 2.88
C HIS A 619 7.75 4.14 2.76
N SER A 620 7.85 2.97 2.14
CA SER A 620 9.13 2.27 1.96
C SER A 620 9.94 2.80 0.78
N ILE A 621 9.31 3.41 -0.21
CA ILE A 621 9.93 3.84 -1.47
C ILE A 621 9.81 5.35 -1.74
N HIS A 622 9.23 6.12 -0.83
CA HIS A 622 9.01 7.56 -1.02
C HIS A 622 10.31 8.36 -1.15
N ASP A 623 11.40 7.88 -0.57
CA ASP A 623 12.72 8.49 -0.69
C ASP A 623 13.46 8.13 -2.00
N ASN A 624 12.94 7.15 -2.77
CA ASN A 624 13.59 6.65 -3.98
C ASN A 624 12.96 7.19 -5.27
N LEU A 625 11.67 7.42 -5.27
CA LEU A 625 10.91 7.86 -6.44
C LEU A 625 10.10 9.11 -6.13
N LEU A 626 9.97 9.96 -7.13
CA LEU A 626 9.08 11.11 -7.03
C LEU A 626 7.64 10.62 -6.83
N LYS A 627 7.03 11.06 -5.75
CA LYS A 627 5.59 10.90 -5.48
C LYS A 627 4.91 12.23 -5.69
N LEU A 628 3.90 12.25 -6.51
CA LEU A 628 3.02 13.41 -6.70
C LEU A 628 1.74 13.17 -5.90
N ASP A 629 1.42 14.07 -4.97
CA ASP A 629 0.18 14.00 -4.20
C ASP A 629 -0.92 14.85 -4.88
N ILE A 630 -1.72 14.15 -5.71
CA ILE A 630 -2.85 14.72 -6.45
C ILE A 630 -4.12 14.32 -5.70
N LEU A 631 -4.48 15.12 -4.72
CA LEU A 631 -5.56 14.84 -3.78
C LEU A 631 -6.89 15.38 -4.29
N GLY A 632 -7.97 14.62 -4.10
CA GLY A 632 -9.33 15.12 -4.32
C GLY A 632 -9.84 15.85 -3.10
N HIS A 633 -10.42 17.03 -3.30
CA HIS A 633 -10.98 17.86 -2.24
C HIS A 633 -12.31 18.48 -2.66
N ASP A 634 -13.23 18.65 -1.70
CA ASP A 634 -14.56 19.19 -2.00
C ASP A 634 -14.53 20.71 -2.24
N ASP A 635 -13.63 21.44 -1.60
CA ASP A 635 -13.63 22.91 -1.65
C ASP A 635 -13.42 23.46 -3.06
N PRO A 636 -12.48 22.97 -3.90
CA PRO A 636 -12.41 23.40 -5.28
C PRO A 636 -13.68 23.08 -6.10
N THR A 637 -14.37 22.00 -5.79
CA THR A 637 -15.64 21.64 -6.43
C THR A 637 -16.75 22.61 -6.03
N VAL A 638 -16.84 22.95 -4.75
CA VAL A 638 -17.80 23.96 -4.22
C VAL A 638 -17.53 25.31 -4.87
N ILE A 639 -16.29 25.75 -4.93
CA ILE A 639 -15.90 27.03 -5.56
C ILE A 639 -16.27 27.05 -7.05
N ARG A 640 -16.03 25.97 -7.78
CA ARG A 640 -16.42 25.86 -9.19
C ARG A 640 -17.93 25.99 -9.36
N MET A 641 -18.69 25.29 -8.55
CA MET A 641 -20.15 25.38 -8.58
C MET A 641 -20.66 26.79 -8.25
N LEU A 642 -20.07 27.44 -7.25
CA LEU A 642 -20.39 28.82 -6.92
C LEU A 642 -20.04 29.81 -8.06
N GLN A 643 -18.93 29.60 -8.73
CA GLN A 643 -18.57 30.36 -9.93
C GLN A 643 -19.60 30.17 -11.07
N ASP A 644 -20.00 28.96 -11.36
CA ASP A 644 -20.98 28.64 -12.40
C ASP A 644 -22.38 29.22 -12.09
N LEU A 645 -22.79 29.20 -10.82
CA LEU A 645 -24.09 29.72 -10.38
C LEU A 645 -24.13 31.25 -10.28
N SER A 646 -23.05 31.89 -9.89
CA SER A 646 -22.99 33.32 -9.63
C SER A 646 -22.42 34.15 -10.80
N GLY A 647 -21.61 33.54 -11.66
CA GLY A 647 -20.81 34.26 -12.65
C GLY A 647 -19.63 35.07 -12.10
N ILE A 648 -19.35 34.94 -10.79
CA ILE A 648 -18.23 35.65 -10.12
C ILE A 648 -16.98 34.80 -10.15
N ASP A 649 -15.86 35.38 -10.65
CA ASP A 649 -14.55 34.74 -10.55
C ASP A 649 -14.10 34.68 -9.08
N PRO A 650 -13.87 33.49 -8.50
CA PRO A 650 -13.47 33.35 -7.10
C PRO A 650 -12.19 34.11 -6.74
N LYS A 651 -11.29 34.32 -7.67
CA LYS A 651 -10.04 35.08 -7.46
C LYS A 651 -10.27 36.55 -7.21
N THR A 652 -11.45 37.07 -7.61
CA THR A 652 -11.83 38.46 -7.40
C THR A 652 -12.55 38.73 -6.10
N VAL A 653 -12.88 37.71 -5.33
CA VAL A 653 -13.54 37.81 -4.02
C VAL A 653 -12.65 38.54 -3.04
N PRO A 654 -13.14 39.59 -2.36
CA PRO A 654 -12.36 40.28 -1.34
C PRO A 654 -11.97 39.38 -0.17
N THR A 655 -10.74 39.54 0.32
CA THR A 655 -10.21 38.80 1.48
C THR A 655 -10.38 39.56 2.82
N ASP A 656 -10.87 40.81 2.76
CA ASP A 656 -10.98 41.71 3.89
C ASP A 656 -12.39 42.27 4.07
N ASP A 657 -13.40 41.64 3.50
CA ASP A 657 -14.79 42.04 3.61
C ASP A 657 -15.22 42.06 5.09
N PRO A 658 -15.60 43.23 5.66
CA PRO A 658 -15.98 43.30 7.08
C PRO A 658 -17.18 42.44 7.45
N GLU A 659 -18.14 42.31 6.56
CA GLU A 659 -19.34 41.48 6.80
C GLU A 659 -19.01 40.00 6.82
N VAL A 660 -18.04 39.57 5.99
CA VAL A 660 -17.54 38.18 6.00
C VAL A 660 -16.77 37.91 7.29
N MET A 661 -15.92 38.85 7.73
CA MET A 661 -15.15 38.71 8.98
C MET A 661 -16.03 38.57 10.22
N LYS A 662 -17.19 39.25 10.25
CA LYS A 662 -18.12 39.18 11.39
C LYS A 662 -18.68 37.76 11.63
N ILE A 663 -18.76 36.88 10.63
CA ILE A 663 -19.29 35.51 10.84
C ILE A 663 -18.39 34.65 11.74
N TYR A 664 -17.12 34.97 11.84
CA TYR A 664 -16.19 34.24 12.71
C TYR A 664 -16.33 34.58 14.20
N SER A 665 -17.06 35.61 14.53
CA SER A 665 -17.31 36.04 15.93
C SER A 665 -18.80 36.16 16.29
N GLY A 666 -19.70 36.15 15.31
CA GLY A 666 -21.14 36.34 15.52
C GLY A 666 -21.97 35.85 14.34
N THR A 667 -23.28 36.17 14.37
CA THR A 667 -24.24 35.71 13.36
C THR A 667 -24.95 36.88 12.63
N GLU A 668 -24.59 38.13 12.97
CA GLU A 668 -25.29 39.35 12.51
C GLU A 668 -25.26 39.45 10.98
N SER A 669 -24.14 39.22 10.35
CA SER A 669 -23.97 39.29 8.88
C SER A 669 -24.83 38.31 8.12
N LEU A 670 -25.28 37.23 8.77
CA LEU A 670 -26.19 36.25 8.18
C LEU A 670 -27.66 36.58 8.35
N GLY A 671 -27.97 37.63 9.13
CA GLY A 671 -29.36 38.02 9.41
C GLY A 671 -30.15 37.02 10.25
N VAL A 672 -29.45 36.20 11.05
CA VAL A 672 -30.05 35.21 11.92
C VAL A 672 -29.58 35.33 13.35
N THR A 673 -30.39 34.88 14.30
CA THR A 673 -29.98 34.85 15.70
C THR A 673 -29.24 33.55 16.05
N GLN A 674 -28.49 33.62 17.17
CA GLN A 674 -27.78 32.44 17.69
C GLN A 674 -28.75 31.28 18.04
N GLU A 675 -29.91 31.58 18.53
CA GLU A 675 -30.97 30.62 18.88
C GLU A 675 -31.53 29.94 17.62
N GLN A 676 -31.71 30.68 16.52
CA GLN A 676 -32.24 30.13 15.28
C GLN A 676 -31.33 29.06 14.66
N ILE A 677 -30.03 29.21 14.76
CA ILE A 677 -29.05 28.29 14.17
C ILE A 677 -28.36 27.39 15.22
N GLY A 678 -28.62 27.59 16.50
CA GLY A 678 -28.00 26.82 17.58
C GLY A 678 -26.47 26.99 17.68
N CYS A 679 -25.96 28.16 17.24
CA CYS A 679 -24.53 28.41 17.17
C CYS A 679 -24.24 29.88 17.40
N LYS A 680 -23.16 30.18 18.14
CA LYS A 680 -22.73 31.56 18.45
C LYS A 680 -21.97 32.22 17.32
N THR A 681 -21.48 31.46 16.36
CA THR A 681 -20.77 31.94 15.19
C THR A 681 -21.48 31.61 13.90
N GLY A 682 -21.24 32.31 12.82
CA GLY A 682 -21.81 32.07 11.50
C GLY A 682 -21.06 31.09 10.64
N THR A 683 -20.17 30.27 11.20
CA THR A 683 -19.19 29.45 10.47
C THR A 683 -19.63 28.02 10.18
N LEU A 684 -20.85 27.64 10.51
CA LEU A 684 -21.40 26.32 10.13
C LEU A 684 -21.30 26.11 8.62
N GLY A 685 -20.70 24.98 8.21
CA GLY A 685 -20.48 24.64 6.80
C GLY A 685 -19.33 25.37 6.12
N ILE A 686 -18.63 26.26 6.82
CA ILE A 686 -17.42 26.89 6.31
C ILE A 686 -16.23 25.94 6.54
N PRO A 687 -15.42 25.62 5.51
CA PRO A 687 -14.24 24.78 5.66
C PRO A 687 -13.32 25.30 6.77
N GLU A 688 -12.73 24.39 7.52
CA GLU A 688 -11.79 24.65 8.64
C GLU A 688 -12.43 25.25 9.90
N PHE A 689 -13.52 26.01 9.80
CA PHE A 689 -14.10 26.79 10.90
C PHE A 689 -15.49 26.31 11.35
N GLY A 690 -16.01 25.25 10.73
CA GLY A 690 -17.36 24.76 11.00
C GLY A 690 -17.45 23.66 12.06
N THR A 691 -16.34 23.06 12.48
CA THR A 691 -16.32 22.02 13.50
C THR A 691 -16.63 22.57 14.90
N ARG A 692 -17.17 21.73 15.78
CA ARG A 692 -17.47 22.14 17.16
C ARG A 692 -16.25 22.67 17.91
N PHE A 693 -15.10 22.02 17.74
CA PHE A 693 -13.86 22.39 18.38
C PHE A 693 -13.39 23.79 17.93
N VAL A 694 -13.37 24.04 16.61
CA VAL A 694 -12.93 25.34 16.08
C VAL A 694 -13.93 26.44 16.38
N ARG A 695 -15.24 26.17 16.33
CA ARG A 695 -16.27 27.15 16.72
C ARG A 695 -16.11 27.60 18.18
N GLN A 696 -15.75 26.68 19.09
CA GLN A 696 -15.43 27.04 20.47
C GLN A 696 -14.19 27.94 20.55
N MET A 697 -13.14 27.67 19.78
CA MET A 697 -11.97 28.57 19.69
C MET A 697 -12.36 29.98 19.19
N LEU A 698 -13.23 30.06 18.20
CA LEU A 698 -13.74 31.32 17.66
C LEU A 698 -14.55 32.13 18.71
N GLU A 699 -15.35 31.43 19.50
CA GLU A 699 -16.11 32.04 20.60
C GLU A 699 -15.20 32.65 21.68
N GLU A 700 -14.09 31.96 21.99
CA GLU A 700 -13.12 32.41 23.01
C GLU A 700 -12.20 33.52 22.50
N THR A 701 -11.83 33.49 21.22
CA THR A 701 -10.81 34.38 20.65
C THR A 701 -11.38 35.58 19.89
N LYS A 702 -12.56 35.48 19.32
CA LYS A 702 -13.26 36.53 18.52
C LYS A 702 -12.35 37.19 17.48
N PRO A 703 -11.82 36.44 16.49
CA PRO A 703 -10.90 37.00 15.49
C PRO A 703 -11.60 38.01 14.58
N THR A 704 -10.82 39.01 14.14
CA THR A 704 -11.29 40.10 13.28
C THR A 704 -10.43 40.30 12.03
N THR A 705 -9.29 39.61 11.92
CA THR A 705 -8.33 39.76 10.84
C THR A 705 -8.03 38.42 10.18
N PHE A 706 -7.52 38.46 8.93
CA PHE A 706 -7.09 37.29 8.21
C PHE A 706 -5.94 36.55 8.91
N SER A 707 -4.97 37.30 9.45
CA SER A 707 -3.85 36.72 10.19
C SER A 707 -4.28 36.00 11.47
N GLU A 708 -5.29 36.50 12.18
CA GLU A 708 -5.86 35.79 13.32
C GLU A 708 -6.58 34.51 12.93
N LEU A 709 -7.25 34.46 11.77
CA LEU A 709 -7.83 33.21 11.22
C LEU A 709 -6.76 32.20 10.86
N VAL A 710 -5.63 32.63 10.32
CA VAL A 710 -4.47 31.75 10.06
C VAL A 710 -3.93 31.20 11.38
N GLN A 711 -3.83 32.02 12.44
CA GLN A 711 -3.46 31.55 13.77
C GLN A 711 -4.40 30.45 14.29
N ILE A 712 -5.71 30.68 14.21
CA ILE A 712 -6.70 29.69 14.65
C ILE A 712 -6.60 28.39 13.85
N SER A 713 -6.42 28.47 12.55
CA SER A 713 -6.20 27.29 11.71
C SER A 713 -4.98 26.51 12.15
N GLY A 714 -3.86 27.17 12.41
CA GLY A 714 -2.65 26.54 12.93
C GLY A 714 -2.84 25.89 14.31
N LEU A 715 -3.49 26.61 15.22
CA LEU A 715 -3.79 26.12 16.58
C LEU A 715 -4.71 24.91 16.57
N SER A 716 -5.67 24.82 15.65
CA SER A 716 -6.63 23.74 15.56
C SER A 716 -6.06 22.44 14.98
N HIS A 717 -5.05 22.52 14.15
CA HIS A 717 -4.44 21.38 13.48
C HIS A 717 -3.25 20.77 14.23
N GLY A 718 -2.63 21.53 15.13
CA GLY A 718 -1.50 21.05 15.92
C GLY A 718 -1.90 20.13 17.08
N THR A 719 -0.92 19.43 17.62
CA THR A 719 -1.09 18.62 18.84
C THR A 719 -0.43 19.33 20.03
N ASP A 720 -1.18 19.50 21.10
CA ASP A 720 -0.77 20.23 22.33
C ASP A 720 -0.33 21.68 22.05
N VAL A 721 -0.96 22.32 21.09
CA VAL A 721 -0.74 23.71 20.70
C VAL A 721 -1.81 24.64 21.32
N TRP A 722 -3.07 24.21 21.29
CA TRP A 722 -4.20 24.98 21.82
C TRP A 722 -4.55 24.61 23.25
N LEU A 723 -5.06 23.40 23.48
CA LEU A 723 -5.48 22.94 24.82
C LEU A 723 -4.28 22.79 25.74
N GLY A 724 -4.40 23.39 26.93
CA GLY A 724 -3.32 23.38 27.92
C GLY A 724 -2.10 24.21 27.54
N ASN A 725 -2.16 24.98 26.47
CA ASN A 725 -1.07 25.81 25.97
C ASN A 725 -1.57 27.22 25.60
N ALA A 726 -1.76 27.56 24.33
CA ALA A 726 -2.18 28.88 23.88
C ALA A 726 -3.52 29.32 24.50
N GLN A 727 -4.46 28.40 24.69
CA GLN A 727 -5.74 28.70 25.33
C GLN A 727 -5.55 29.30 26.73
N GLU A 728 -4.72 28.65 27.57
CA GLU A 728 -4.45 29.14 28.91
C GLU A 728 -3.73 30.48 28.91
N LEU A 729 -2.76 30.68 28.02
CA LEU A 729 -2.03 31.96 27.90
C LEU A 729 -2.96 33.13 27.56
N ILE A 730 -3.91 32.90 26.66
CA ILE A 730 -4.91 33.91 26.27
C ILE A 730 -5.91 34.15 27.41
N GLN A 731 -6.42 33.10 28.03
CA GLN A 731 -7.38 33.19 29.14
C GLN A 731 -6.79 33.91 30.37
N ASN A 732 -5.51 33.67 30.65
CA ASN A 732 -4.79 34.30 31.78
C ASN A 732 -4.33 35.74 31.49
N GLY A 733 -4.53 36.22 30.26
CA GLY A 733 -4.10 37.56 29.85
C GLY A 733 -2.56 37.70 29.69
N THR A 734 -1.83 36.59 29.59
CA THR A 734 -0.38 36.58 29.41
C THR A 734 0.01 37.16 28.05
N CYS A 735 -0.76 36.82 27.01
CA CYS A 735 -0.58 37.32 25.65
C CYS A 735 -1.90 37.33 24.89
N GLN A 736 -1.92 37.92 23.70
CA GLN A 736 -3.06 37.93 22.79
C GLN A 736 -2.97 36.84 21.75
N LEU A 737 -4.05 36.61 21.00
CA LEU A 737 -4.07 35.62 19.91
C LEU A 737 -2.96 35.85 18.89
N SER A 738 -2.60 37.07 18.58
CA SER A 738 -1.52 37.47 17.68
C SER A 738 -0.11 37.03 18.16
N ASP A 739 0.05 36.81 19.47
CA ASP A 739 1.35 36.58 20.09
C ASP A 739 1.63 35.09 20.33
N VAL A 740 0.59 34.24 20.31
CA VAL A 740 0.74 32.81 20.57
C VAL A 740 1.41 32.10 19.41
N ILE A 741 1.99 30.92 19.70
CA ILE A 741 2.56 30.05 18.69
C ILE A 741 1.40 29.29 18.01
N GLY A 742 1.03 29.65 16.79
CA GLY A 742 -0.02 29.01 16.01
C GLY A 742 0.52 28.04 14.99
N CYS A 743 1.54 28.46 14.24
CA CYS A 743 2.19 27.67 13.20
C CYS A 743 3.68 27.51 13.52
N ARG A 744 4.32 26.51 12.92
CA ARG A 744 5.77 26.30 13.12
C ARG A 744 6.62 27.49 12.68
N ASP A 745 6.21 28.14 11.60
CA ASP A 745 6.88 29.34 11.05
C ASP A 745 6.92 30.51 12.04
N ASP A 746 5.92 30.61 12.89
CA ASP A 746 5.86 31.67 13.93
C ASP A 746 7.07 31.59 14.86
N ILE A 747 7.52 30.38 15.21
CA ILE A 747 8.69 30.18 16.07
C ILE A 747 9.93 30.74 15.39
N MET A 748 10.17 30.36 14.14
CA MET A 748 11.36 30.80 13.40
C MET A 748 11.38 32.32 13.23
N VAL A 749 10.27 32.90 12.76
CA VAL A 749 10.16 34.35 12.54
C VAL A 749 10.32 35.12 13.84
N TYR A 750 9.65 34.69 14.91
CA TYR A 750 9.76 35.35 16.21
C TYR A 750 11.20 35.32 16.75
N LEU A 751 11.88 34.20 16.68
CA LEU A 751 13.25 34.06 17.14
C LEU A 751 14.24 34.89 16.32
N ILE A 752 14.02 35.01 15.01
CA ILE A 752 14.84 35.87 14.14
C ILE A 752 14.66 37.35 14.56
N TYR A 753 13.45 37.82 14.80
CA TYR A 753 13.19 39.16 15.27
C TYR A 753 13.73 39.42 16.69
N GLN A 754 13.87 38.39 17.53
CA GLN A 754 14.53 38.50 18.83
C GLN A 754 16.07 38.53 18.74
N GLY A 755 16.62 38.35 17.55
CA GLY A 755 18.05 38.46 17.30
C GLY A 755 18.80 37.14 17.24
N LEU A 756 18.10 35.98 17.26
CA LEU A 756 18.74 34.68 17.01
C LEU A 756 19.19 34.56 15.56
N GLU A 757 20.27 33.84 15.35
CA GLU A 757 20.78 33.57 14.03
C GLU A 757 19.78 32.66 13.28
N PRO A 758 19.44 32.98 11.98
CA PRO A 758 18.39 32.28 11.25
C PRO A 758 18.50 30.74 11.21
N SER A 759 19.71 30.18 11.07
CA SER A 759 19.92 28.71 11.07
C SER A 759 19.64 28.09 12.44
N LEU A 760 19.93 28.80 13.53
CA LEU A 760 19.61 28.38 14.90
C LEU A 760 18.10 28.44 15.14
N ALA A 761 17.44 29.52 14.73
CA ALA A 761 15.99 29.66 14.79
C ALA A 761 15.27 28.53 14.05
N PHE A 762 15.76 28.15 12.88
CA PHE A 762 15.26 27.00 12.11
C PHE A 762 15.42 25.66 12.86
N LYS A 763 16.57 25.41 13.45
CA LYS A 763 16.82 24.18 14.23
C LYS A 763 15.89 24.08 15.44
N ILE A 764 15.67 25.18 16.14
CA ILE A 764 14.73 25.24 17.28
C ILE A 764 13.31 24.93 16.80
N MET A 765 12.85 25.59 15.71
CA MET A 765 11.56 25.34 15.11
C MET A 765 11.39 23.86 14.75
N GLU A 766 12.37 23.24 14.06
CA GLU A 766 12.31 21.82 13.66
C GLU A 766 12.27 20.86 14.86
N SER A 767 12.96 21.18 15.94
CA SER A 767 12.90 20.40 17.18
C SER A 767 11.52 20.47 17.82
N VAL A 768 10.96 21.65 17.92
CA VAL A 768 9.64 21.89 18.55
C VAL A 768 8.52 21.25 17.73
N ARG A 769 8.49 21.46 16.40
CA ARG A 769 7.41 20.93 15.56
C ARG A 769 7.34 19.39 15.53
N LYS A 770 8.45 18.72 15.77
CA LYS A 770 8.55 17.25 15.85
C LYS A 770 8.27 16.70 17.26
N GLY A 771 7.93 17.57 18.21
CA GLY A 771 7.66 17.18 19.59
C GLY A 771 8.90 16.78 20.40
N LYS A 772 10.10 17.10 19.91
CA LYS A 772 11.37 16.83 20.62
C LYS A 772 11.67 17.83 21.73
N GLY A 773 10.89 18.91 21.81
CA GLY A 773 11.08 19.98 22.79
C GLY A 773 12.33 20.83 22.55
N LEU A 774 12.90 21.38 23.63
CA LEU A 774 14.08 22.25 23.62
C LEU A 774 15.24 21.56 24.31
N THR A 775 16.44 21.66 23.74
CA THR A 775 17.68 21.29 24.43
C THR A 775 18.05 22.39 25.43
N PRO A 776 18.88 22.10 26.47
CA PRO A 776 19.37 23.14 27.38
C PRO A 776 20.09 24.26 26.66
N GLU A 777 20.84 23.99 25.60
CA GLU A 777 21.54 24.99 24.77
C GLU A 777 20.56 25.87 24.04
N PHE A 778 19.51 25.32 23.43
CA PHE A 778 18.47 26.09 22.77
C PHE A 778 17.75 27.06 23.73
N GLU A 779 17.42 26.55 24.92
CA GLU A 779 16.77 27.36 25.96
C GLU A 779 17.68 28.50 26.45
N ALA A 780 18.96 28.22 26.62
CA ALA A 780 19.95 29.26 26.99
C ALA A 780 20.07 30.34 25.91
N ASP A 781 20.15 29.94 24.64
CA ASP A 781 20.22 30.90 23.52
C ASP A 781 18.95 31.75 23.42
N MET A 782 17.79 31.15 23.63
CA MET A 782 16.50 31.87 23.63
C MET A 782 16.45 32.90 24.80
N ARG A 783 16.85 32.51 25.99
CA ARG A 783 16.87 33.41 27.17
C ARG A 783 17.85 34.56 26.99
N THR A 784 19.02 34.30 26.44
CA THR A 784 20.06 35.31 26.17
C THR A 784 19.55 36.39 25.21
N ASN A 785 18.69 36.03 24.28
CA ASN A 785 18.09 36.93 23.30
C ASN A 785 16.74 37.51 23.75
N GLY A 786 16.38 37.38 25.01
CA GLY A 786 15.22 38.04 25.61
C GLY A 786 13.88 37.32 25.31
N VAL A 787 13.89 36.05 24.96
CA VAL A 787 12.65 35.27 24.76
C VAL A 787 11.97 35.07 26.11
N PRO A 788 10.68 35.42 26.27
CA PRO A 788 9.95 35.29 27.52
C PRO A 788 9.84 33.84 27.99
N ALA A 789 9.78 33.65 29.29
CA ALA A 789 9.65 32.31 29.89
C ALA A 789 8.38 31.57 29.42
N TRP A 790 7.25 32.28 29.30
CA TRP A 790 6.01 31.67 28.81
C TRP A 790 6.11 31.15 27.37
N TYR A 791 6.89 31.81 26.52
CA TYR A 791 7.12 31.37 25.13
C TYR A 791 7.93 30.07 25.10
N ILE A 792 8.99 30.00 25.89
CA ILE A 792 9.83 28.81 26.05
C ILE A 792 8.99 27.63 26.59
N ASP A 793 8.16 27.87 27.60
CA ASP A 793 7.28 26.85 28.17
C ASP A 793 6.23 26.39 27.17
N SER A 794 5.70 27.27 26.34
CA SER A 794 4.79 26.93 25.27
C SER A 794 5.46 26.01 24.23
N CYS A 795 6.69 26.31 23.80
CA CYS A 795 7.48 25.47 22.91
C CYS A 795 7.68 24.06 23.46
N LYS A 796 7.91 23.92 24.78
CA LYS A 796 8.12 22.60 25.41
C LYS A 796 6.88 21.72 25.44
N LYS A 797 5.68 22.30 25.42
CA LYS A 797 4.40 21.56 25.44
C LYS A 797 4.03 20.99 24.08
N ILE A 798 4.48 21.58 22.98
CA ILE A 798 4.08 21.26 21.61
C ILE A 798 4.58 19.88 21.19
N LYS A 799 3.69 19.06 20.60
CA LYS A 799 4.00 17.73 20.06
C LYS A 799 4.05 17.69 18.54
N TYR A 800 3.20 18.50 17.89
CA TYR A 800 3.16 18.59 16.44
C TYR A 800 2.59 19.92 15.99
N MET A 801 3.15 20.51 14.91
CA MET A 801 2.68 21.77 14.33
C MET A 801 2.62 21.73 12.81
N PHE A 802 1.63 22.44 12.28
CA PHE A 802 1.49 22.67 10.85
C PHE A 802 2.25 23.91 10.37
N PRO A 803 2.60 23.98 9.05
CA PRO A 803 3.19 25.18 8.47
C PRO A 803 2.16 26.30 8.25
N LYS A 804 2.60 27.56 8.35
CA LYS A 804 1.77 28.75 8.09
C LYS A 804 1.23 28.76 6.65
N ALA A 805 2.03 28.31 5.68
CA ALA A 805 1.61 28.20 4.29
C ALA A 805 0.37 27.33 4.11
N HIS A 806 0.30 26.19 4.81
CA HIS A 806 -0.87 25.33 4.84
C HIS A 806 -2.10 26.05 5.38
N ALA A 807 -1.95 26.70 6.53
CA ALA A 807 -3.04 27.45 7.16
C ALA A 807 -3.51 28.60 6.27
N ALA A 808 -2.61 29.38 5.69
CA ALA A 808 -2.94 30.49 4.81
C ALA A 808 -3.72 30.03 3.55
N ALA A 809 -3.33 28.92 2.94
CA ALA A 809 -4.03 28.37 1.76
C ALA A 809 -5.47 27.96 2.10
N TYR A 810 -5.68 27.29 3.21
CA TYR A 810 -7.01 26.84 3.64
C TYR A 810 -7.89 27.99 4.13
N VAL A 811 -7.31 28.97 4.82
CA VAL A 811 -8.07 30.17 5.24
C VAL A 811 -8.50 30.99 4.03
N LEU A 812 -7.65 31.13 3.02
CA LEU A 812 -8.01 31.82 1.78
C LEU A 812 -9.25 31.16 1.11
N MET A 813 -9.27 29.85 1.01
CA MET A 813 -10.41 29.11 0.47
C MET A 813 -11.66 29.27 1.35
N ALA A 814 -11.51 29.21 2.66
CA ALA A 814 -12.60 29.39 3.61
C ALA A 814 -13.23 30.79 3.52
N VAL A 815 -12.42 31.83 3.42
CA VAL A 815 -12.89 33.20 3.26
C VAL A 815 -13.64 33.40 1.94
N ARG A 816 -13.18 32.83 0.86
CA ARG A 816 -13.90 32.84 -0.44
C ARG A 816 -15.27 32.16 -0.34
N ILE A 817 -15.37 31.01 0.27
CA ILE A 817 -16.64 30.31 0.47
C ILE A 817 -17.53 31.10 1.41
N ALA A 818 -16.97 31.65 2.48
CA ALA A 818 -17.69 32.52 3.43
C ALA A 818 -18.31 33.75 2.78
N TYR A 819 -17.62 34.37 1.81
CA TYR A 819 -18.16 35.48 1.03
C TYR A 819 -19.48 35.08 0.35
N PHE A 820 -19.59 33.95 -0.26
CA PHE A 820 -20.81 33.48 -0.88
C PHE A 820 -21.89 33.12 0.14
N LYS A 821 -21.50 32.62 1.31
CA LYS A 821 -22.47 32.37 2.40
C LYS A 821 -23.12 33.65 2.87
N VAL A 822 -22.36 34.75 2.99
CA VAL A 822 -22.84 36.04 3.45
C VAL A 822 -23.63 36.79 2.37
N HIS A 823 -23.08 36.90 1.16
CA HIS A 823 -23.65 37.72 0.10
C HIS A 823 -24.59 36.95 -0.86
N PHE A 824 -24.41 35.62 -0.99
CA PHE A 824 -25.21 34.76 -1.88
C PHE A 824 -25.65 33.48 -1.17
N PRO A 825 -26.39 33.56 -0.06
CA PRO A 825 -26.67 32.40 0.78
C PRO A 825 -27.40 31.27 0.05
N ILE A 826 -28.32 31.59 -0.87
CA ILE A 826 -29.04 30.58 -1.65
C ILE A 826 -28.07 29.77 -2.52
N LEU A 827 -27.14 30.41 -3.20
CA LEU A 827 -26.13 29.76 -4.04
C LEU A 827 -25.15 28.96 -3.18
N TYR A 828 -24.77 29.50 -2.04
CA TYR A 828 -23.89 28.77 -1.11
C TYR A 828 -24.53 27.47 -0.63
N TYR A 829 -25.79 27.50 -0.16
CA TYR A 829 -26.45 26.29 0.31
C TYR A 829 -26.75 25.30 -0.82
N ALA A 830 -27.09 25.79 -2.02
CA ALA A 830 -27.24 24.95 -3.20
C ALA A 830 -25.97 24.17 -3.48
N ALA A 831 -24.82 24.85 -3.49
CA ALA A 831 -23.51 24.20 -3.69
C ALA A 831 -23.15 23.26 -2.53
N TYR A 832 -23.37 23.69 -1.28
CA TYR A 832 -23.05 22.89 -0.09
C TYR A 832 -23.80 21.56 -0.06
N PHE A 833 -25.12 21.58 -0.22
CA PHE A 833 -25.94 20.36 -0.20
C PHE A 833 -25.82 19.50 -1.46
N THR A 834 -25.24 20.02 -2.54
CA THR A 834 -24.99 19.24 -3.73
C THR A 834 -23.66 18.48 -3.64
N VAL A 835 -22.63 19.11 -3.08
CA VAL A 835 -21.26 18.56 -3.04
C VAL A 835 -20.99 17.77 -1.77
N ARG A 836 -21.60 18.14 -0.61
CA ARG A 836 -21.34 17.56 0.72
C ARG A 836 -22.54 16.80 1.34
#